data_4582771f0500589b9c1172c4bb162b7e
#
_entry.id   4582771f0500589b9c1172c4bb162b7e
#
_cell.length_a   1.000
_cell.length_b   1.000
_cell.length_c   1.000
_cell.angle_alpha   90.00
_cell.angle_beta   90.00
_cell.angle_gamma   90.00
#
_symmetry.space_group_name_H-M   'P 1'
#
loop_
_entity.id
_entity.type
_entity.pdbx_description
1 polymer ?
#
loop_
_entity_poly.entity_id
_entity_poly.type
_entity_poly.pdbx_seq_one_letter_code
_entity_poly.pdbx_strand_id
1 'polypeptide(L)'
;MTDTEQREAARQFANRWNGKGKEDEDGRSFWIDLLSNVLGMENVTERLNFEKKVVIDGHTKRIDVYIPETRVIIEQKSIGKSLDQKIRNSGDVDLTPFEQADRYNSKLTFDERARWIVTSNFSEIWIYDMNQKQPEPTKIVLEDLRNKYSLLEFMVKKDVQKISHEMEISIQAGDIVGLLYDAFLKQYRIPEINPKEKETEEQKTRREHKLKSLNALCVRIVFCLYAEDAGIFGKRRNMFHDYLKAYEVKECRRALIELFKILDTPIKERDEYLEEDLAQFPYVNGGLFADESIEIPQFTEEIKTLLLTKASEDFNWRDISPTIFGAVFESTLNPETRRSGGMHYTSIENIHKVIDPLFLDDLKQEFFEIKQITVRKTKDKRLEEFQNKLAELTFLDPACGSGNFLTETYLSLRRLENEVIKEKVNGQMTLGEVKNPIKVSIQQFYGIEINDFAVTVGKTALWIAESQMLDETKSIVYGFDDDFLPLKTYVNITEGNALQIDWNNVVPAPQLSYIMGNPPFVGASMMSQEQKKDALELYGNVKRAKSIDYVGAWYYKAAKFIQNTCIETAFVSTNSITQGEQVEPLWDRLLREYKLHINFAWRTFKWNSEAKEKAAVHCVIIGFSGNKVNKQKKIYDENSELHYVKNINPYLI
;
A
#
# COMPACT_ATOMS: atom_id res chain seq x y z
N MET A 1 -2.66 -2.70 25.87
CA MET A 1 -3.65 -3.80 26.07
C MET A 1 -3.56 -4.71 24.85
N THR A 2 -3.64 -6.03 25.06
CA THR A 2 -3.75 -7.01 23.98
C THR A 2 -5.19 -7.04 23.43
N ASP A 3 -5.41 -7.54 22.21
CA ASP A 3 -6.75 -7.68 21.61
C ASP A 3 -7.71 -8.46 22.52
N THR A 4 -7.23 -9.53 23.16
CA THR A 4 -8.02 -10.35 24.09
C THR A 4 -8.44 -9.55 25.33
N GLU A 5 -7.55 -8.73 25.87
CA GLU A 5 -7.86 -7.86 27.02
C GLU A 5 -8.87 -6.77 26.63
N GLN A 6 -8.73 -6.18 25.44
CA GLN A 6 -9.67 -5.17 24.95
C GLN A 6 -11.06 -5.74 24.69
N ARG A 7 -11.16 -6.94 24.10
CA ARG A 7 -12.44 -7.64 23.90
C ARG A 7 -13.15 -7.93 25.21
N GLU A 8 -12.43 -8.37 26.23
CA GLU A 8 -13.00 -8.62 27.54
C GLU A 8 -13.41 -7.32 28.23
N ALA A 9 -12.61 -6.27 28.14
CA ALA A 9 -12.94 -4.94 28.64
C ALA A 9 -14.18 -4.36 27.94
N ALA A 10 -14.30 -4.52 26.62
CA ALA A 10 -15.47 -4.09 25.86
C ALA A 10 -16.74 -4.85 26.29
N ARG A 11 -16.64 -6.15 26.58
CA ARG A 11 -17.74 -6.94 27.11
C ARG A 11 -18.19 -6.44 28.49
N GLN A 12 -17.22 -6.19 29.38
CA GLN A 12 -17.50 -5.67 30.73
C GLN A 12 -18.10 -4.26 30.69
N PHE A 13 -17.61 -3.41 29.77
CA PHE A 13 -18.15 -2.08 29.52
C PHE A 13 -19.62 -2.18 29.06
N ALA A 14 -19.92 -2.98 28.07
CA ALA A 14 -21.29 -3.18 27.58
C ALA A 14 -22.23 -3.64 28.72
N ASN A 15 -21.79 -4.57 29.55
CA ASN A 15 -22.58 -5.05 30.68
C ASN A 15 -22.82 -3.95 31.76
N ARG A 16 -21.82 -3.07 32.01
CA ARG A 16 -21.95 -1.97 33.00
C ARG A 16 -22.97 -0.93 32.55
N TRP A 17 -22.99 -0.62 31.25
CA TRP A 17 -23.78 0.46 30.67
C TRP A 17 -25.11 0.04 30.12
N ASN A 18 -25.41 -1.27 30.07
CA ASN A 18 -26.65 -1.79 29.55
C ASN A 18 -27.86 -1.28 30.36
N GLY A 19 -28.78 -0.65 29.64
CA GLY A 19 -30.01 -0.11 30.23
C GLY A 19 -29.81 1.16 31.11
N LYS A 20 -28.65 1.79 31.10
CA LYS A 20 -28.31 3.01 31.84
C LYS A 20 -27.92 4.12 30.89
N GLY A 21 -28.04 5.35 31.32
CA GLY A 21 -27.43 6.53 30.69
C GLY A 21 -28.37 7.71 30.56
N LYS A 22 -28.06 8.73 31.32
CA LYS A 22 -28.60 10.07 31.17
C LYS A 22 -27.48 11.00 30.69
N GLU A 23 -27.78 11.82 29.70
CA GLU A 23 -26.82 12.71 29.03
C GLU A 23 -26.04 13.56 30.03
N ASP A 24 -26.76 14.26 30.95
CA ASP A 24 -26.18 15.21 31.90
C ASP A 24 -25.43 14.55 33.08
N GLU A 25 -25.85 13.33 33.47
CA GLU A 25 -25.31 12.67 34.67
C GLU A 25 -24.18 11.68 34.31
N ASP A 26 -24.36 10.93 33.23
CA ASP A 26 -23.56 9.73 32.92
C ASP A 26 -22.61 9.93 31.72
N GLY A 27 -22.85 10.92 30.85
CA GLY A 27 -22.14 11.07 29.58
C GLY A 27 -20.62 11.14 29.74
N ARG A 28 -20.11 11.92 30.74
CA ARG A 28 -18.66 12.01 30.97
C ARG A 28 -18.06 10.67 31.42
N SER A 29 -18.75 10.01 32.34
CA SER A 29 -18.27 8.73 32.90
C SER A 29 -18.25 7.64 31.88
N PHE A 30 -19.24 7.60 30.94
CA PHE A 30 -19.33 6.68 29.82
C PHE A 30 -18.12 6.81 28.91
N TRP A 31 -17.80 8.03 28.47
CA TRP A 31 -16.69 8.25 27.54
C TRP A 31 -15.33 8.08 28.19
N ILE A 32 -15.15 8.45 29.46
CA ILE A 32 -13.92 8.18 30.20
C ILE A 32 -13.71 6.68 30.35
N ASP A 33 -14.75 5.93 30.73
CA ASP A 33 -14.67 4.45 30.87
C ASP A 33 -14.35 3.76 29.53
N LEU A 34 -15.00 4.16 28.42
CA LEU A 34 -14.75 3.62 27.09
C LEU A 34 -13.31 3.88 26.64
N LEU A 35 -12.88 5.13 26.70
CA LEU A 35 -11.56 5.54 26.21
C LEU A 35 -10.42 4.98 27.06
N SER A 36 -10.59 4.95 28.39
CA SER A 36 -9.55 4.44 29.31
C SER A 36 -9.51 2.92 29.35
N ASN A 37 -10.63 2.29 29.67
CA ASN A 37 -10.65 0.86 30.00
C ASN A 37 -10.80 -0.07 28.79
N VAL A 38 -11.43 0.41 27.71
CA VAL A 38 -11.60 -0.40 26.49
C VAL A 38 -10.54 -0.05 25.45
N LEU A 39 -10.32 1.25 25.21
CA LEU A 39 -9.40 1.72 24.15
C LEU A 39 -7.98 2.02 24.66
N GLY A 40 -7.74 1.95 25.98
CA GLY A 40 -6.42 2.06 26.57
C GLY A 40 -5.81 3.48 26.55
N MET A 41 -6.64 4.53 26.46
CA MET A 41 -6.16 5.91 26.51
C MET A 41 -5.67 6.25 27.93
N GLU A 42 -4.43 6.67 28.05
CA GLU A 42 -3.89 7.18 29.30
C GLU A 42 -4.24 8.66 29.48
N ASN A 43 -4.38 9.10 30.74
CA ASN A 43 -4.66 10.51 31.13
C ASN A 43 -5.88 11.11 30.39
N VAL A 44 -6.95 10.32 30.25
CA VAL A 44 -8.14 10.69 29.46
C VAL A 44 -8.69 12.07 29.81
N THR A 45 -8.74 12.43 31.08
CA THR A 45 -9.31 13.72 31.56
C THR A 45 -8.50 14.94 31.11
N GLU A 46 -7.19 14.78 30.82
CA GLU A 46 -6.32 15.87 30.37
C GLU A 46 -6.38 16.00 28.83
N ARG A 47 -6.73 14.93 28.13
CA ARG A 47 -6.78 14.85 26.67
C ARG A 47 -8.14 15.16 26.07
N LEU A 48 -9.19 15.25 26.87
CA LEU A 48 -10.55 15.55 26.44
C LEU A 48 -10.98 16.97 26.84
N ASN A 49 -11.61 17.67 25.91
CA ASN A 49 -12.29 18.93 26.20
C ASN A 49 -13.79 18.66 26.33
N PHE A 50 -14.26 18.52 27.56
CA PHE A 50 -15.69 18.46 27.84
C PHE A 50 -16.31 19.86 27.74
N GLU A 51 -17.53 19.95 27.19
CA GLU A 51 -18.28 21.19 27.05
C GLU A 51 -17.51 22.33 26.35
N LYS A 52 -16.79 21.99 25.27
CA LYS A 52 -16.06 22.98 24.46
C LYS A 52 -17.03 24.03 23.92
N LYS A 53 -16.77 25.29 24.23
CA LYS A 53 -17.62 26.41 23.80
C LYS A 53 -17.45 26.74 22.34
N VAL A 54 -18.58 26.93 21.63
CA VAL A 54 -18.66 27.37 20.23
C VAL A 54 -19.71 28.48 20.12
N VAL A 55 -19.41 29.55 19.39
CA VAL A 55 -20.36 30.65 19.19
C VAL A 55 -21.11 30.45 17.88
N ILE A 56 -22.42 30.34 17.93
CA ILE A 56 -23.33 30.21 16.79
C ILE A 56 -24.41 31.26 16.85
N ASP A 57 -24.52 32.09 15.82
CA ASP A 57 -25.53 33.15 15.71
C ASP A 57 -25.60 34.07 16.98
N GLY A 58 -24.44 34.40 17.53
CA GLY A 58 -24.30 35.22 18.74
C GLY A 58 -24.57 34.50 20.05
N HIS A 59 -24.93 33.22 20.03
CA HIS A 59 -25.17 32.40 21.24
C HIS A 59 -24.03 31.39 21.47
N THR A 60 -23.62 31.29 22.74
CA THR A 60 -22.62 30.26 23.11
C THR A 60 -23.31 28.92 23.26
N LYS A 61 -22.89 27.96 22.43
CA LYS A 61 -23.26 26.54 22.49
C LYS A 61 -22.07 25.73 23.01
N ARG A 62 -22.28 24.47 23.33
CA ARG A 62 -21.24 23.57 23.87
C ARG A 62 -21.26 22.25 23.13
N ILE A 63 -20.06 21.76 22.80
CA ILE A 63 -19.83 20.41 22.30
C ILE A 63 -19.65 19.51 23.51
N ASP A 64 -20.38 18.40 23.60
CA ASP A 64 -20.34 17.51 24.77
C ASP A 64 -18.93 17.00 25.05
N VAL A 65 -18.26 16.44 24.02
CA VAL A 65 -16.85 16.00 24.11
C VAL A 65 -16.13 16.35 22.81
N TYR A 66 -14.93 16.91 22.93
CA TYR A 66 -14.01 17.15 21.84
C TYR A 66 -12.63 16.55 22.15
N ILE A 67 -12.08 15.77 21.25
CA ILE A 67 -10.74 15.18 21.35
C ILE A 67 -9.80 15.92 20.40
N PRO A 68 -8.94 16.84 20.88
CA PRO A 68 -8.11 17.68 20.01
C PRO A 68 -7.11 16.89 19.16
N GLU A 69 -6.48 15.87 19.74
CA GLU A 69 -5.39 15.11 19.10
C GLU A 69 -5.86 14.33 17.89
N THR A 70 -7.06 13.79 17.93
CA THR A 70 -7.65 12.96 16.86
C THR A 70 -8.76 13.68 16.11
N ARG A 71 -9.06 14.93 16.50
CA ARG A 71 -10.10 15.78 15.90
C ARG A 71 -11.46 15.08 15.82
N VAL A 72 -11.94 14.60 16.97
CA VAL A 72 -13.22 13.93 17.11
C VAL A 72 -14.18 14.84 17.88
N ILE A 73 -15.39 15.03 17.36
CA ILE A 73 -16.53 15.58 18.09
C ILE A 73 -17.45 14.43 18.49
N ILE A 74 -17.90 14.45 19.74
CA ILE A 74 -18.90 13.51 20.25
C ILE A 74 -20.11 14.30 20.71
N GLU A 75 -21.29 13.88 20.25
CA GLU A 75 -22.59 14.38 20.67
C GLU A 75 -23.35 13.26 21.38
N GLN A 76 -23.61 13.43 22.66
CA GLN A 76 -24.25 12.42 23.51
C GLN A 76 -25.74 12.72 23.69
N LYS A 77 -26.56 11.69 23.63
CA LYS A 77 -27.99 11.76 23.96
C LYS A 77 -28.34 10.74 25.03
N SER A 78 -29.42 11.02 25.79
CA SER A 78 -29.92 10.10 26.80
C SER A 78 -30.45 8.82 26.21
N ILE A 79 -30.40 7.73 26.96
CA ILE A 79 -30.92 6.42 26.55
C ILE A 79 -32.39 6.54 26.12
N GLY A 80 -32.74 5.79 25.04
CA GLY A 80 -34.08 5.82 24.44
C GLY A 80 -34.32 6.98 23.48
N LYS A 81 -33.37 7.91 23.31
CA LYS A 81 -33.45 8.91 22.24
C LYS A 81 -32.94 8.30 20.93
N SER A 82 -33.66 8.54 19.84
CA SER A 82 -33.22 8.12 18.51
C SER A 82 -32.07 9.02 18.01
N LEU A 83 -31.08 8.42 17.32
CA LEU A 83 -29.95 9.15 16.74
C LEU A 83 -30.22 9.65 15.31
N ASP A 84 -31.32 9.24 14.69
CA ASP A 84 -31.76 9.64 13.35
C ASP A 84 -32.98 10.58 13.35
N GLN A 85 -33.60 10.81 14.51
CA GLN A 85 -34.74 11.70 14.62
C GLN A 85 -34.33 13.11 15.02
N LYS A 86 -35.02 14.09 14.44
CA LYS A 86 -34.85 15.48 14.82
C LYS A 86 -35.37 15.74 16.22
N ILE A 87 -34.53 16.35 17.04
CA ILE A 87 -34.83 16.72 18.43
C ILE A 87 -34.88 18.23 18.49
N ARG A 88 -35.90 18.77 19.18
CA ARG A 88 -36.01 20.23 19.39
C ARG A 88 -34.90 20.69 20.32
N ASN A 89 -33.99 21.49 19.76
CA ASN A 89 -32.87 22.08 20.50
C ASN A 89 -33.21 23.46 21.05
N SER A 90 -32.46 23.92 22.03
CA SER A 90 -32.60 25.24 22.69
C SER A 90 -32.34 26.43 21.75
N GLY A 91 -33.04 26.53 20.61
CA GLY A 91 -32.86 27.54 19.60
C GLY A 91 -33.85 27.45 18.43
N ASP A 92 -35.00 26.81 18.66
CA ASP A 92 -36.11 26.63 17.68
C ASP A 92 -35.81 25.91 16.37
N VAL A 93 -34.68 25.19 16.31
CA VAL A 93 -34.32 24.39 15.10
C VAL A 93 -34.32 22.92 15.48
N ASP A 94 -35.14 22.11 14.78
CA ASP A 94 -35.17 20.67 14.95
C ASP A 94 -34.02 20.04 14.15
N LEU A 95 -33.03 19.47 14.86
CA LEU A 95 -31.83 18.84 14.28
C LEU A 95 -31.66 17.41 14.82
N THR A 96 -31.11 16.54 13.97
CA THR A 96 -30.59 15.25 14.46
C THR A 96 -29.31 15.49 15.29
N PRO A 97 -28.88 14.56 16.16
CA PRO A 97 -27.62 14.68 16.88
C PRO A 97 -26.42 14.90 15.94
N PHE A 98 -26.40 14.25 14.77
CA PHE A 98 -25.39 14.48 13.77
C PHE A 98 -25.41 15.90 13.19
N GLU A 99 -26.59 16.39 12.75
CA GLU A 99 -26.74 17.76 12.24
C GLU A 99 -26.35 18.81 13.27
N GLN A 100 -26.61 18.54 14.56
CA GLN A 100 -26.20 19.40 15.67
C GLN A 100 -24.67 19.45 15.79
N ALA A 101 -24.01 18.31 15.80
CA ALA A 101 -22.56 18.22 15.91
C ALA A 101 -21.86 18.82 14.66
N ASP A 102 -22.38 18.59 13.45
CA ASP A 102 -21.84 19.15 12.21
C ASP A 102 -21.98 20.69 12.16
N ARG A 103 -23.10 21.24 12.67
CA ARG A 103 -23.25 22.67 12.85
C ARG A 103 -22.20 23.27 13.76
N TYR A 104 -21.83 22.57 14.84
CA TYR A 104 -20.74 22.97 15.75
C TYR A 104 -19.38 22.88 15.02
N ASN A 105 -19.14 21.80 14.32
CA ASN A 105 -17.92 21.55 13.55
C ASN A 105 -17.65 22.64 12.51
N SER A 106 -18.70 23.12 11.82
CA SER A 106 -18.59 24.17 10.80
C SER A 106 -18.09 25.52 11.36
N LYS A 107 -18.20 25.75 12.68
CA LYS A 107 -17.78 26.98 13.36
C LYS A 107 -16.41 26.89 14.03
N LEU A 108 -15.81 25.71 14.05
CA LEU A 108 -14.43 25.54 14.53
C LEU A 108 -13.43 26.09 13.51
N THR A 109 -12.25 26.49 13.99
CA THR A 109 -11.14 26.89 13.11
C THR A 109 -10.71 25.72 12.25
N PHE A 110 -10.03 25.99 11.12
CA PHE A 110 -9.62 24.94 10.19
C PHE A 110 -8.81 23.82 10.86
N ASP A 111 -7.92 24.19 11.77
CA ASP A 111 -7.07 23.24 12.50
C ASP A 111 -7.83 22.42 13.55
N GLU A 112 -8.95 22.92 14.03
CA GLU A 112 -9.79 22.27 15.03
C GLU A 112 -10.97 21.50 14.44
N ARG A 113 -11.26 21.66 13.15
CA ARG A 113 -12.38 20.95 12.52
C ARG A 113 -12.24 19.45 12.68
N ALA A 114 -13.31 18.84 13.19
CA ALA A 114 -13.36 17.42 13.41
C ALA A 114 -13.33 16.65 12.06
N ARG A 115 -12.49 15.65 12.02
CA ARG A 115 -12.51 14.63 10.97
C ARG A 115 -13.62 13.61 11.22
N TRP A 116 -13.90 13.33 12.49
CA TRP A 116 -14.90 12.35 12.90
C TRP A 116 -15.96 12.98 13.77
N ILE A 117 -17.22 12.70 13.47
CA ILE A 117 -18.34 12.99 14.36
C ILE A 117 -18.88 11.67 14.89
N VAL A 118 -19.04 11.57 16.18
CA VAL A 118 -19.61 10.41 16.87
C VAL A 118 -20.87 10.84 17.58
N THR A 119 -21.96 10.12 17.38
CA THR A 119 -23.19 10.32 18.15
C THR A 119 -23.49 9.07 18.96
N SER A 120 -24.01 9.21 20.18
CA SER A 120 -24.34 8.10 21.03
C SER A 120 -25.60 8.37 21.87
N ASN A 121 -26.32 7.29 22.19
CA ASN A 121 -27.44 7.29 23.14
C ASN A 121 -27.28 6.22 24.22
N PHE A 122 -26.03 5.85 24.54
CA PHE A 122 -25.64 4.76 25.46
C PHE A 122 -25.98 3.34 24.95
N SER A 123 -26.98 3.16 24.10
CA SER A 123 -27.31 1.85 23.50
C SER A 123 -26.62 1.64 22.17
N GLU A 124 -26.35 2.73 21.48
CA GLU A 124 -25.71 2.74 20.15
C GLU A 124 -24.67 3.86 20.07
N ILE A 125 -23.63 3.58 19.27
CA ILE A 125 -22.59 4.55 18.90
C ILE A 125 -22.55 4.59 17.38
N TRP A 126 -22.77 5.77 16.80
CA TRP A 126 -22.75 6.00 15.35
C TRP A 126 -21.57 6.87 14.99
N ILE A 127 -20.79 6.47 13.98
CA ILE A 127 -19.52 7.10 13.55
C ILE A 127 -19.71 7.67 12.17
N TYR A 128 -19.38 8.95 11.98
CA TYR A 128 -19.46 9.63 10.69
C TYR A 128 -18.07 10.13 10.29
N ASP A 129 -17.60 9.75 9.07
CA ASP A 129 -16.36 10.26 8.49
C ASP A 129 -16.64 11.55 7.71
N MET A 130 -16.21 12.69 8.24
CA MET A 130 -16.43 14.01 7.65
C MET A 130 -15.59 14.29 6.40
N ASN A 131 -14.72 13.38 6.00
CA ASN A 131 -14.11 13.42 4.67
C ASN A 131 -15.13 13.04 3.56
N GLN A 132 -16.24 12.43 3.92
CA GLN A 132 -17.36 12.14 3.01
C GLN A 132 -18.33 13.32 2.98
N LYS A 133 -18.80 13.72 1.81
CA LYS A 133 -19.70 14.88 1.64
C LYS A 133 -21.11 14.66 2.22
N GLN A 134 -21.55 13.40 2.23
CA GLN A 134 -22.76 12.92 2.89
C GLN A 134 -22.39 11.66 3.68
N PRO A 135 -21.86 11.80 4.89
CA PRO A 135 -21.36 10.67 5.66
C PRO A 135 -22.51 9.79 6.12
N GLU A 136 -22.50 8.53 5.70
CA GLU A 136 -23.36 7.48 6.21
C GLU A 136 -22.77 6.96 7.53
N PRO A 137 -23.57 6.74 8.58
CA PRO A 137 -23.04 6.30 9.86
C PRO A 137 -22.66 4.82 9.89
N THR A 138 -21.45 4.53 10.36
CA THR A 138 -21.12 3.18 10.83
C THR A 138 -21.72 2.98 12.22
N LYS A 139 -22.60 1.99 12.39
CA LYS A 139 -23.37 1.78 13.60
C LYS A 139 -22.81 0.65 14.45
N ILE A 140 -22.60 0.93 15.72
CA ILE A 140 -22.21 -0.04 16.74
C ILE A 140 -23.29 -0.10 17.81
N VAL A 141 -23.91 -1.26 17.98
CA VAL A 141 -24.80 -1.51 19.12
C VAL A 141 -23.93 -1.88 20.31
N LEU A 142 -24.29 -1.39 21.51
CA LEU A 142 -23.49 -1.59 22.71
C LEU A 142 -23.22 -3.08 23.01
N GLU A 143 -24.18 -3.96 22.77
CA GLU A 143 -24.07 -5.41 22.97
C GLU A 143 -22.99 -6.03 22.04
N ASP A 144 -22.79 -5.46 20.85
CA ASP A 144 -21.82 -5.93 19.86
C ASP A 144 -20.45 -5.22 19.95
N LEU A 145 -20.26 -4.36 20.94
CA LEU A 145 -19.03 -3.62 21.12
C LEU A 145 -17.81 -4.53 21.27
N ARG A 146 -17.97 -5.70 21.89
CA ARG A 146 -16.91 -6.71 21.99
C ARG A 146 -16.27 -7.07 20.65
N ASN A 147 -17.07 -7.11 19.58
CA ASN A 147 -16.62 -7.49 18.23
C ASN A 147 -16.25 -6.28 17.37
N LYS A 148 -16.68 -5.08 17.77
CA LYS A 148 -16.57 -3.86 16.95
C LYS A 148 -15.81 -2.72 17.65
N TYR A 149 -15.19 -2.92 18.80
CA TYR A 149 -14.45 -1.88 19.51
C TYR A 149 -13.32 -1.26 18.67
N SER A 150 -12.72 -2.06 17.79
CA SER A 150 -11.66 -1.59 16.89
C SER A 150 -12.10 -0.46 15.96
N LEU A 151 -13.39 -0.39 15.63
CA LEU A 151 -13.96 0.72 14.85
C LEU A 151 -13.89 2.08 15.58
N LEU A 152 -13.62 2.09 16.89
CA LEU A 152 -13.49 3.29 17.72
C LEU A 152 -12.03 3.69 17.99
N GLU A 153 -11.08 2.92 17.51
CA GLU A 153 -9.65 3.17 17.79
C GLU A 153 -9.15 4.52 17.26
N PHE A 154 -9.76 5.08 16.21
CA PHE A 154 -9.45 6.41 15.70
C PHE A 154 -9.59 7.52 16.78
N MET A 155 -10.35 7.27 17.86
CA MET A 155 -10.51 8.21 18.96
C MET A 155 -9.23 8.35 19.82
N VAL A 156 -8.38 7.32 19.82
CA VAL A 156 -7.21 7.22 20.71
C VAL A 156 -5.90 7.43 19.98
N LYS A 157 -5.86 7.08 18.71
CA LYS A 157 -4.62 7.04 17.94
C LYS A 157 -4.75 7.95 16.69
N LYS A 158 -3.72 8.76 16.42
CA LYS A 158 -3.61 9.50 15.16
C LYS A 158 -3.49 8.51 13.98
N ASP A 159 -3.74 8.97 12.74
CA ASP A 159 -3.73 8.21 11.46
C ASP A 159 -2.54 7.24 11.20
N VAL A 160 -1.59 7.16 12.10
CA VAL A 160 -0.51 6.15 12.12
C VAL A 160 -1.05 4.70 12.12
N GLN A 161 -2.33 4.51 12.45
CA GLN A 161 -2.91 3.20 12.68
C GLN A 161 -3.35 2.41 11.46
N LYS A 162 -3.75 3.07 10.36
CA LYS A 162 -4.09 2.30 9.15
C LYS A 162 -2.85 1.53 8.69
N ILE A 163 -1.70 2.18 8.74
CA ILE A 163 -0.40 1.58 8.36
C ILE A 163 0.00 0.48 9.35
N SER A 164 -0.20 0.67 10.66
CA SER A 164 0.16 -0.35 11.66
C SER A 164 -0.74 -1.59 11.60
N HIS A 165 -2.04 -1.40 11.33
CA HIS A 165 -2.98 -2.51 11.16
C HIS A 165 -2.74 -3.28 9.86
N GLU A 166 -2.55 -2.57 8.74
CA GLU A 166 -2.17 -3.19 7.46
C GLU A 166 -0.86 -3.97 7.59
N MET A 167 0.07 -3.46 8.39
CA MET A 167 1.33 -4.10 8.67
C MET A 167 1.17 -5.36 9.53
N GLU A 168 0.35 -5.31 10.59
CA GLU A 168 0.07 -6.46 11.44
C GLU A 168 -0.59 -7.60 10.66
N ILE A 169 -1.61 -7.28 9.85
CA ILE A 169 -2.25 -8.23 8.93
C ILE A 169 -1.21 -8.83 7.98
N SER A 170 -0.33 -8.00 7.42
CA SER A 170 0.67 -8.47 6.45
C SER A 170 1.75 -9.34 7.10
N ILE A 171 2.13 -9.10 8.35
CA ILE A 171 3.02 -9.98 9.13
C ILE A 171 2.35 -11.32 9.37
N GLN A 172 1.08 -11.35 9.77
CA GLN A 172 0.31 -12.59 9.95
C GLN A 172 0.19 -13.36 8.64
N ALA A 173 -0.05 -12.68 7.52
CA ALA A 173 -0.02 -13.29 6.19
C ALA A 173 1.34 -13.94 5.90
N GLY A 174 2.44 -13.27 6.23
CA GLY A 174 3.79 -13.79 6.08
C GLY A 174 4.04 -15.07 6.88
N ASP A 175 3.56 -15.12 8.10
CA ASP A 175 3.66 -16.33 8.94
C ASP A 175 2.90 -17.50 8.31
N ILE A 176 1.68 -17.27 7.80
CA ILE A 176 0.87 -18.30 7.11
C ILE A 176 1.59 -18.78 5.84
N VAL A 177 2.11 -17.85 5.02
CA VAL A 177 2.89 -18.18 3.82
C VAL A 177 4.14 -19.00 4.19
N GLY A 178 4.82 -18.64 5.27
CA GLY A 178 5.97 -19.38 5.79
C GLY A 178 5.63 -20.81 6.16
N LEU A 179 4.51 -21.03 6.83
CA LEU A 179 4.02 -22.37 7.19
C LEU A 179 3.67 -23.19 5.93
N LEU A 180 2.98 -22.60 4.95
CA LEU A 180 2.67 -23.25 3.67
C LEU A 180 3.95 -23.61 2.91
N TYR A 181 4.88 -22.67 2.82
CA TYR A 181 6.19 -22.88 2.19
C TYR A 181 6.94 -24.06 2.79
N ASP A 182 7.05 -24.11 4.13
CA ASP A 182 7.76 -25.19 4.84
C ASP A 182 7.08 -26.55 4.66
N ALA A 183 5.74 -26.58 4.65
CA ALA A 183 4.98 -27.80 4.43
C ALA A 183 5.19 -28.34 3.00
N PHE A 184 5.15 -27.46 1.99
CA PHE A 184 5.42 -27.84 0.60
C PHE A 184 6.88 -28.20 0.37
N LEU A 185 7.84 -27.47 0.95
CA LEU A 185 9.28 -27.71 0.80
C LEU A 185 9.66 -29.16 1.14
N LYS A 186 9.06 -29.73 2.18
CA LYS A 186 9.25 -31.13 2.56
C LYS A 186 8.88 -32.10 1.45
N GLN A 187 7.90 -31.74 0.59
CA GLN A 187 7.41 -32.59 -0.49
C GLN A 187 8.23 -32.48 -1.78
N TYR A 188 8.91 -31.35 -2.01
CA TYR A 188 9.77 -31.18 -3.19
C TYR A 188 11.03 -32.04 -3.18
N ARG A 189 11.41 -32.62 -2.02
CA ARG A 189 12.60 -33.48 -1.90
C ARG A 189 13.82 -32.85 -2.59
N ILE A 190 14.12 -31.62 -2.21
CA ILE A 190 15.28 -30.90 -2.74
C ILE A 190 16.54 -31.60 -2.24
N PRO A 191 17.49 -31.98 -3.12
CA PRO A 191 18.74 -32.64 -2.72
C PRO A 191 19.52 -31.77 -1.72
N GLU A 192 19.92 -32.35 -0.59
CA GLU A 192 20.82 -31.69 0.33
C GLU A 192 22.19 -31.53 -0.32
N ILE A 193 22.75 -30.32 -0.28
CA ILE A 193 24.10 -30.06 -0.74
C ILE A 193 25.07 -30.63 0.30
N ASN A 194 25.84 -31.63 -0.10
CA ASN A 194 26.97 -32.06 0.73
C ASN A 194 28.07 -30.98 0.66
N PRO A 195 28.41 -30.29 1.78
CA PRO A 195 29.40 -29.21 1.77
C PRO A 195 30.78 -29.60 1.27
N LYS A 196 31.04 -30.90 1.16
CA LYS A 196 32.34 -31.48 0.74
C LYS A 196 32.41 -31.88 -0.72
N GLU A 197 31.29 -31.88 -1.43
CA GLU A 197 31.22 -32.25 -2.85
C GLU A 197 30.82 -31.03 -3.69
N LYS A 198 31.47 -30.87 -4.87
CA LYS A 198 31.03 -29.85 -5.82
C LYS A 198 29.73 -30.30 -6.47
N GLU A 199 28.66 -29.49 -6.32
CA GLU A 199 27.40 -29.70 -7.02
C GLU A 199 27.65 -29.72 -8.54
N THR A 200 27.07 -30.69 -9.24
CA THR A 200 27.10 -30.70 -10.70
C THR A 200 26.13 -29.68 -11.27
N GLU A 201 26.36 -29.17 -12.49
CA GLU A 201 25.47 -28.22 -13.14
C GLU A 201 24.04 -28.77 -13.30
N GLU A 202 23.87 -30.07 -13.53
CA GLU A 202 22.56 -30.71 -13.60
C GLU A 202 21.84 -30.73 -12.25
N GLN A 203 22.56 -31.03 -11.16
CA GLN A 203 22.00 -30.97 -9.80
C GLN A 203 21.60 -29.56 -9.41
N LYS A 204 22.42 -28.57 -9.77
CA LYS A 204 22.15 -27.15 -9.54
C LYS A 204 20.90 -26.71 -10.30
N THR A 205 20.82 -26.97 -11.59
CA THR A 205 19.67 -26.64 -12.44
C THR A 205 18.38 -27.28 -11.91
N ARG A 206 18.44 -28.56 -11.50
CA ARG A 206 17.27 -29.25 -10.95
C ARG A 206 16.83 -28.66 -9.61
N ARG A 207 17.76 -28.30 -8.75
CA ARG A 207 17.47 -27.64 -7.48
C ARG A 207 16.84 -26.28 -7.68
N GLU A 208 17.41 -25.46 -8.56
CA GLU A 208 16.89 -24.13 -8.91
C GLU A 208 15.48 -24.23 -9.48
N HIS A 209 15.23 -25.17 -10.39
CA HIS A 209 13.88 -25.41 -10.96
C HIS A 209 12.86 -25.79 -9.88
N LYS A 210 13.23 -26.66 -8.91
CA LYS A 210 12.34 -27.03 -7.79
C LYS A 210 12.03 -25.86 -6.87
N LEU A 211 13.04 -25.04 -6.55
CA LEU A 211 12.85 -23.84 -5.73
C LEU A 211 11.96 -22.81 -6.45
N LYS A 212 12.19 -22.61 -7.77
CA LYS A 212 11.34 -21.77 -8.60
C LYS A 212 9.90 -22.27 -8.60
N SER A 213 9.70 -23.56 -8.77
CA SER A 213 8.36 -24.18 -8.74
C SER A 213 7.67 -24.01 -7.39
N LEU A 214 8.38 -24.20 -6.28
CA LEU A 214 7.86 -24.01 -4.93
C LEU A 214 7.41 -22.55 -4.71
N ASN A 215 8.27 -21.60 -5.08
CA ASN A 215 7.99 -20.17 -4.95
C ASN A 215 6.76 -19.78 -5.77
N ALA A 216 6.69 -20.18 -7.03
CA ALA A 216 5.55 -19.90 -7.89
C ALA A 216 4.26 -20.53 -7.39
N LEU A 217 4.32 -21.77 -6.85
CA LEU A 217 3.17 -22.43 -6.25
C LEU A 217 2.63 -21.65 -5.06
N CYS A 218 3.50 -21.18 -4.16
CA CYS A 218 3.08 -20.38 -3.00
C CYS A 218 2.40 -19.06 -3.45
N VAL A 219 2.96 -18.35 -4.44
CA VAL A 219 2.36 -17.10 -4.95
C VAL A 219 0.98 -17.38 -5.58
N ARG A 220 0.85 -18.45 -6.39
CA ARG A 220 -0.43 -18.84 -7.01
C ARG A 220 -1.50 -19.17 -5.98
N ILE A 221 -1.15 -19.91 -4.93
CA ILE A 221 -2.07 -20.28 -3.86
C ILE A 221 -2.53 -19.02 -3.12
N VAL A 222 -1.61 -18.15 -2.73
CA VAL A 222 -1.98 -16.93 -1.99
C VAL A 222 -2.78 -15.97 -2.87
N PHE A 223 -2.48 -15.90 -4.16
CA PHE A 223 -3.33 -15.17 -5.09
C PHE A 223 -4.77 -15.75 -5.11
N CYS A 224 -4.93 -17.07 -5.13
CA CYS A 224 -6.26 -17.70 -5.09
C CYS A 224 -7.00 -17.38 -3.79
N LEU A 225 -6.32 -17.40 -2.64
CA LEU A 225 -6.88 -17.03 -1.34
C LEU A 225 -7.32 -15.55 -1.33
N TYR A 226 -6.47 -14.65 -1.83
CA TYR A 226 -6.81 -13.25 -1.99
C TYR A 226 -8.00 -13.05 -2.93
N ALA A 227 -7.99 -13.70 -4.10
CA ALA A 227 -9.03 -13.56 -5.12
C ALA A 227 -10.40 -14.04 -4.62
N GLU A 228 -10.41 -15.06 -3.78
CA GLU A 228 -11.60 -15.55 -3.08
C GLU A 228 -12.17 -14.50 -2.13
N ASP A 229 -11.34 -13.99 -1.22
CA ASP A 229 -11.77 -13.03 -0.19
C ASP A 229 -12.11 -11.65 -0.78
N ALA A 230 -11.41 -11.24 -1.84
CA ALA A 230 -11.70 -10.02 -2.58
C ALA A 230 -12.92 -10.13 -3.52
N GLY A 231 -13.51 -11.34 -3.67
CA GLY A 231 -14.66 -11.57 -4.54
C GLY A 231 -14.32 -11.56 -6.04
N ILE A 232 -13.04 -11.68 -6.42
CA ILE A 232 -12.60 -11.73 -7.83
C ILE A 232 -13.13 -12.99 -8.52
N PHE A 233 -13.25 -14.10 -7.81
CA PHE A 233 -13.80 -15.35 -8.35
C PHE A 233 -15.32 -15.30 -8.56
N GLY A 234 -16.02 -14.27 -8.09
CA GLY A 234 -17.45 -14.08 -8.27
C GLY A 234 -18.21 -13.87 -6.96
N LYS A 235 -19.56 -13.87 -7.05
CA LYS A 235 -20.42 -13.56 -5.89
C LYS A 235 -20.49 -14.68 -4.84
N ARG A 236 -20.10 -15.90 -5.20
CA ARG A 236 -20.04 -17.04 -4.25
C ARG A 236 -18.79 -16.91 -3.40
N ARG A 237 -18.96 -16.87 -2.10
CA ARG A 237 -17.83 -16.89 -1.15
C ARG A 237 -17.24 -18.29 -1.08
N ASN A 238 -15.95 -18.37 -0.73
CA ASN A 238 -15.22 -19.62 -0.47
C ASN A 238 -15.14 -20.56 -1.68
N MET A 239 -15.05 -20.04 -2.91
CA MET A 239 -15.00 -20.86 -4.11
C MET A 239 -13.76 -21.74 -4.19
N PHE A 240 -12.59 -21.20 -3.88
CA PHE A 240 -11.32 -21.91 -3.89
C PHE A 240 -11.26 -22.94 -2.74
N HIS A 241 -11.68 -22.53 -1.54
CA HIS A 241 -11.77 -23.39 -0.37
C HIS A 241 -12.71 -24.58 -0.63
N ASP A 242 -13.95 -24.34 -1.07
CA ASP A 242 -14.96 -25.38 -1.30
C ASP A 242 -14.53 -26.34 -2.40
N TYR A 243 -13.91 -25.79 -3.47
CA TYR A 243 -13.37 -26.59 -4.56
C TYR A 243 -12.32 -27.59 -4.04
N LEU A 244 -11.29 -27.14 -3.32
CA LEU A 244 -10.27 -28.05 -2.78
C LEU A 244 -10.78 -28.97 -1.68
N LYS A 245 -11.77 -28.55 -0.90
CA LYS A 245 -12.38 -29.34 0.18
C LYS A 245 -13.11 -30.57 -0.38
N ALA A 246 -13.69 -30.46 -1.57
CA ALA A 246 -14.43 -31.55 -2.22
C ALA A 246 -13.55 -32.75 -2.62
N TYR A 247 -12.23 -32.56 -2.80
CA TYR A 247 -11.32 -33.63 -3.23
C TYR A 247 -10.65 -34.32 -2.06
N GLU A 248 -10.36 -35.63 -2.22
CA GLU A 248 -9.47 -36.32 -1.29
C GLU A 248 -8.02 -35.81 -1.42
N VAL A 249 -7.22 -35.94 -0.35
CA VAL A 249 -5.84 -35.43 -0.32
C VAL A 249 -4.99 -35.87 -1.52
N LYS A 250 -5.12 -37.14 -1.93
CA LYS A 250 -4.40 -37.69 -3.09
C LYS A 250 -4.79 -37.05 -4.43
N GLU A 251 -5.98 -36.42 -4.50
CA GLU A 251 -6.53 -35.80 -5.69
C GLU A 251 -6.29 -34.28 -5.74
N CYS A 252 -6.00 -33.64 -4.59
CA CYS A 252 -5.80 -32.18 -4.50
C CYS A 252 -4.73 -31.66 -5.48
N ARG A 253 -3.66 -32.45 -5.72
CA ARG A 253 -2.63 -32.08 -6.71
C ARG A 253 -3.25 -31.93 -8.10
N ARG A 254 -4.05 -32.91 -8.54
CA ARG A 254 -4.70 -32.89 -9.87
C ARG A 254 -5.69 -31.73 -9.94
N ALA A 255 -6.53 -31.58 -8.92
CA ALA A 255 -7.50 -30.51 -8.84
C ALA A 255 -6.85 -29.13 -8.97
N LEU A 256 -5.71 -28.91 -8.29
CA LEU A 256 -5.00 -27.63 -8.35
C LEU A 256 -4.38 -27.37 -9.75
N ILE A 257 -3.85 -28.39 -10.40
CA ILE A 257 -3.34 -28.28 -11.79
C ILE A 257 -4.48 -27.90 -12.75
N GLU A 258 -5.63 -28.55 -12.63
CA GLU A 258 -6.81 -28.27 -13.44
C GLU A 258 -7.34 -26.86 -13.20
N LEU A 259 -7.42 -26.43 -11.96
CA LEU A 259 -7.81 -25.05 -11.59
C LEU A 259 -6.87 -24.01 -12.21
N PHE A 260 -5.56 -24.18 -12.06
CA PHE A 260 -4.59 -23.24 -12.62
C PHE A 260 -4.68 -23.14 -14.14
N LYS A 261 -4.92 -24.26 -14.82
CA LYS A 261 -5.17 -24.27 -16.25
C LYS A 261 -6.44 -23.51 -16.63
N ILE A 262 -7.52 -23.67 -15.87
CA ILE A 262 -8.78 -22.95 -16.13
C ILE A 262 -8.62 -21.46 -15.86
N LEU A 263 -7.90 -21.06 -14.82
CA LEU A 263 -7.60 -19.65 -14.54
C LEU A 263 -6.79 -18.98 -15.65
N ASP A 264 -5.98 -19.75 -16.39
CA ASP A 264 -5.19 -19.26 -17.55
C ASP A 264 -5.89 -19.42 -18.91
N THR A 265 -7.06 -20.05 -18.95
CA THR A 265 -7.78 -20.31 -20.21
C THR A 265 -8.96 -19.36 -20.39
N PRO A 266 -8.97 -18.52 -21.46
CA PRO A 266 -10.10 -17.66 -21.78
C PRO A 266 -11.43 -18.43 -21.84
N ILE A 267 -12.51 -17.85 -21.31
CA ILE A 267 -13.82 -18.53 -21.21
C ILE A 267 -14.28 -19.11 -22.56
N LYS A 268 -13.98 -18.41 -23.68
CA LYS A 268 -14.37 -18.84 -25.03
C LYS A 268 -13.56 -20.04 -25.57
N GLU A 269 -12.43 -20.35 -24.93
CA GLU A 269 -11.51 -21.41 -25.36
C GLU A 269 -11.60 -22.64 -24.45
N ARG A 270 -12.50 -22.62 -23.44
CA ARG A 270 -12.71 -23.71 -22.52
C ARG A 270 -13.53 -24.84 -23.16
N ASP A 271 -13.29 -26.05 -22.65
CA ASP A 271 -14.05 -27.24 -23.03
C ASP A 271 -15.56 -27.08 -22.69
N GLU A 272 -16.43 -27.41 -23.64
CA GLU A 272 -17.89 -27.36 -23.46
C GLU A 272 -18.39 -28.35 -22.39
N TYR A 273 -17.61 -29.39 -22.08
CA TYR A 273 -17.93 -30.42 -21.09
C TYR A 273 -17.19 -30.21 -19.76
N LEU A 274 -16.67 -29.02 -19.52
CA LEU A 274 -15.99 -28.68 -18.28
C LEU A 274 -16.95 -28.83 -17.08
N GLU A 275 -16.45 -29.42 -16.00
CA GLU A 275 -17.21 -29.55 -14.74
C GLU A 275 -17.72 -28.18 -14.26
N GLU A 276 -18.96 -28.13 -13.79
CA GLU A 276 -19.65 -26.88 -13.45
C GLU A 276 -18.91 -26.08 -12.38
N ASP A 277 -18.30 -26.76 -11.40
CA ASP A 277 -17.52 -26.11 -10.34
C ASP A 277 -16.25 -25.44 -10.86
N LEU A 278 -15.59 -26.00 -11.87
CA LEU A 278 -14.46 -25.37 -12.55
C LEU A 278 -14.88 -24.26 -13.53
N ALA A 279 -16.01 -24.47 -14.22
CA ALA A 279 -16.51 -23.51 -15.21
C ALA A 279 -16.87 -22.14 -14.59
N GLN A 280 -17.22 -22.13 -13.29
CA GLN A 280 -17.57 -20.91 -12.56
C GLN A 280 -16.36 -19.99 -12.27
N PHE A 281 -15.13 -20.52 -12.26
CA PHE A 281 -13.96 -19.68 -12.03
C PHE A 281 -13.72 -18.74 -13.22
N PRO A 282 -13.38 -17.45 -12.97
CA PRO A 282 -13.11 -16.51 -14.05
C PRO A 282 -11.80 -16.83 -14.78
N TYR A 283 -11.59 -16.20 -15.93
CA TYR A 283 -10.28 -16.15 -16.56
C TYR A 283 -9.42 -15.07 -15.87
N VAL A 284 -8.27 -15.49 -15.40
CA VAL A 284 -7.29 -14.62 -14.73
C VAL A 284 -6.15 -14.34 -15.71
N ASN A 285 -6.32 -13.30 -16.53
CA ASN A 285 -5.32 -12.92 -17.53
C ASN A 285 -4.16 -12.16 -16.86
N GLY A 286 -2.97 -12.68 -16.86
CA GLY A 286 -1.82 -11.98 -16.25
C GLY A 286 -0.53 -12.77 -16.29
N GLY A 287 -0.58 -13.96 -16.89
CA GLY A 287 0.59 -14.84 -17.02
C GLY A 287 1.03 -15.50 -15.71
N LEU A 288 0.31 -15.24 -14.57
CA LEU A 288 0.64 -15.87 -13.28
C LEU A 288 0.50 -17.40 -13.37
N PHE A 289 -0.47 -17.90 -14.11
CA PHE A 289 -0.78 -19.31 -14.27
C PHE A 289 -0.23 -19.91 -15.57
N ALA A 290 0.36 -19.11 -16.48
CA ALA A 290 0.78 -19.52 -17.83
C ALA A 290 1.94 -20.53 -17.86
N ASP A 291 2.86 -20.48 -16.87
CA ASP A 291 3.99 -21.42 -16.83
C ASP A 291 3.53 -22.79 -16.32
N GLU A 292 3.31 -23.72 -17.27
CA GLU A 292 2.94 -25.13 -16.99
C GLU A 292 4.14 -25.98 -16.54
N SER A 293 5.39 -25.50 -16.65
CA SER A 293 6.59 -26.25 -16.26
C SER A 293 6.77 -26.34 -14.74
N ILE A 294 5.97 -25.59 -13.99
CA ILE A 294 6.00 -25.55 -12.52
C ILE A 294 5.58 -26.91 -11.96
N GLU A 295 6.48 -27.53 -11.21
CA GLU A 295 6.18 -28.78 -10.51
C GLU A 295 5.29 -28.53 -9.31
N ILE A 296 4.14 -29.20 -9.26
CA ILE A 296 3.25 -29.20 -8.06
C ILE A 296 3.44 -30.56 -7.37
N PRO A 297 3.84 -30.59 -6.08
CA PRO A 297 4.06 -31.85 -5.36
C PRO A 297 2.74 -32.49 -4.91
N GLN A 298 2.84 -33.72 -4.41
CA GLN A 298 1.69 -34.39 -3.79
C GLN A 298 1.29 -33.66 -2.49
N PHE A 299 0.01 -33.58 -2.24
CA PHE A 299 -0.53 -33.04 -1.00
C PHE A 299 -0.43 -34.05 0.14
N THR A 300 -0.31 -33.55 1.35
CA THR A 300 -0.44 -34.30 2.60
C THR A 300 -1.65 -33.78 3.38
N GLU A 301 -2.11 -34.53 4.39
CA GLU A 301 -3.14 -34.04 5.30
C GLU A 301 -2.74 -32.73 5.98
N GLU A 302 -1.46 -32.60 6.34
CA GLU A 302 -0.89 -31.36 6.92
C GLU A 302 -1.09 -30.17 5.96
N ILE A 303 -0.73 -30.32 4.68
CA ILE A 303 -0.85 -29.24 3.68
C ILE A 303 -2.33 -28.90 3.45
N LYS A 304 -3.19 -29.90 3.24
CA LYS A 304 -4.61 -29.68 3.00
C LYS A 304 -5.29 -28.97 4.18
N THR A 305 -5.04 -29.45 5.40
CA THR A 305 -5.59 -28.86 6.62
C THR A 305 -5.10 -27.42 6.80
N LEU A 306 -3.79 -27.17 6.66
CA LEU A 306 -3.21 -25.82 6.78
C LEU A 306 -3.84 -24.84 5.78
N LEU A 307 -4.02 -25.29 4.53
CA LEU A 307 -4.59 -24.47 3.47
C LEU A 307 -6.07 -24.15 3.71
N LEU A 308 -6.87 -25.14 4.07
CA LEU A 308 -8.32 -24.95 4.27
C LEU A 308 -8.65 -24.23 5.58
N THR A 309 -7.93 -24.50 6.67
CA THR A 309 -8.22 -23.86 7.96
C THR A 309 -7.46 -22.55 8.12
N LYS A 310 -6.16 -22.60 8.43
CA LYS A 310 -5.40 -21.41 8.79
C LYS A 310 -5.28 -20.37 7.67
N ALA A 311 -5.12 -20.86 6.43
CA ALA A 311 -4.93 -19.95 5.32
C ALA A 311 -6.24 -19.45 4.70
N SER A 312 -7.34 -20.21 4.77
CA SER A 312 -8.62 -19.79 4.20
C SER A 312 -9.65 -19.42 5.28
N GLU A 313 -9.99 -20.33 6.23
CA GLU A 313 -11.08 -20.07 7.20
C GLU A 313 -10.69 -19.04 8.28
N ASP A 314 -9.44 -19.08 8.76
CA ASP A 314 -8.98 -18.28 9.92
C ASP A 314 -8.43 -16.90 9.52
N PHE A 315 -8.14 -16.63 8.26
CA PHE A 315 -7.48 -15.41 7.80
C PHE A 315 -8.20 -14.79 6.61
N ASN A 316 -8.33 -13.45 6.64
CA ASN A 316 -8.94 -12.65 5.55
C ASN A 316 -7.84 -11.96 4.74
N TRP A 317 -7.62 -12.38 3.51
CA TRP A 317 -6.61 -11.85 2.60
C TRP A 317 -6.99 -10.52 1.97
N ARG A 318 -8.26 -10.13 2.00
CA ARG A 318 -8.75 -8.90 1.35
C ARG A 318 -8.06 -7.64 1.86
N ASP A 319 -7.76 -7.62 3.17
CA ASP A 319 -7.23 -6.43 3.85
C ASP A 319 -5.68 -6.35 3.84
N ILE A 320 -5.02 -7.26 3.13
CA ILE A 320 -3.56 -7.25 2.99
C ILE A 320 -3.10 -6.02 2.20
N SER A 321 -2.08 -5.32 2.70
CA SER A 321 -1.46 -4.22 1.95
C SER A 321 -0.69 -4.75 0.75
N PRO A 322 -1.00 -4.33 -0.49
CA PRO A 322 -0.27 -4.78 -1.67
C PRO A 322 1.21 -4.41 -1.62
N THR A 323 1.54 -3.25 -1.06
CA THR A 323 2.92 -2.77 -0.89
C THR A 323 3.69 -3.65 0.09
N ILE A 324 3.05 -4.05 1.20
CA ILE A 324 3.68 -4.90 2.21
C ILE A 324 3.71 -6.37 1.75
N PHE A 325 2.72 -6.82 0.97
CA PHE A 325 2.65 -8.15 0.37
C PHE A 325 3.96 -8.55 -0.31
N GLY A 326 4.48 -7.67 -1.18
CA GLY A 326 5.75 -7.90 -1.87
C GLY A 326 6.90 -8.20 -0.91
N ALA A 327 7.05 -7.37 0.11
CA ALA A 327 8.12 -7.47 1.10
C ALA A 327 8.03 -8.72 1.96
N VAL A 328 6.83 -9.07 2.40
CA VAL A 328 6.57 -10.27 3.21
C VAL A 328 6.93 -11.52 2.43
N PHE A 329 6.53 -11.59 1.16
CA PHE A 329 6.87 -12.72 0.30
C PHE A 329 8.37 -12.84 0.07
N GLU A 330 9.04 -11.75 -0.26
CA GLU A 330 10.49 -11.74 -0.47
C GLU A 330 11.26 -12.20 0.79
N SER A 331 10.85 -11.73 1.97
CA SER A 331 11.49 -12.10 3.23
C SER A 331 11.22 -13.55 3.64
N THR A 332 10.03 -14.07 3.34
CA THR A 332 9.60 -15.41 3.77
C THR A 332 10.11 -16.50 2.85
N LEU A 333 10.14 -16.25 1.54
CA LEU A 333 10.47 -17.27 0.54
C LEU A 333 11.92 -17.23 0.08
N ASN A 334 12.68 -16.17 0.36
CA ASN A 334 14.10 -16.12 0.06
C ASN A 334 14.92 -16.80 1.19
N PRO A 335 15.61 -17.93 0.93
CA PRO A 335 16.36 -18.66 1.96
C PRO A 335 17.50 -17.85 2.62
N GLU A 336 18.06 -16.87 1.91
CA GLU A 336 19.16 -16.03 2.41
C GLU A 336 18.65 -14.97 3.40
N THR A 337 17.54 -14.29 3.07
CA THR A 337 16.91 -13.31 3.95
C THR A 337 16.25 -13.98 5.15
N ARG A 338 15.67 -15.16 4.98
CA ARG A 338 15.09 -15.96 6.07
C ARG A 338 16.12 -16.38 7.12
N ARG A 339 17.32 -16.82 6.70
CA ARG A 339 18.43 -17.18 7.61
C ARG A 339 19.01 -15.98 8.34
N SER A 340 18.96 -14.80 7.73
CA SER A 340 19.49 -13.57 8.30
C SER A 340 18.55 -12.88 9.27
N GLY A 341 17.29 -13.34 9.40
CA GLY A 341 16.29 -12.80 10.33
C GLY A 341 15.88 -11.35 10.05
N GLY A 342 16.07 -10.86 8.83
CA GLY A 342 15.79 -9.46 8.47
C GLY A 342 14.92 -9.31 7.24
N MET A 343 13.75 -8.69 7.39
CA MET A 343 13.01 -8.15 6.26
C MET A 343 13.77 -6.94 5.68
N HIS A 344 14.22 -7.01 4.44
CA HIS A 344 14.72 -5.85 3.70
C HIS A 344 13.53 -5.16 3.02
N TYR A 345 12.74 -4.46 3.81
CA TYR A 345 11.53 -3.80 3.37
C TYR A 345 11.73 -2.29 3.30
N THR A 346 11.31 -1.69 2.19
CA THR A 346 11.21 -0.23 2.10
C THR A 346 9.84 0.18 2.63
N SER A 347 9.78 0.77 3.81
CA SER A 347 8.52 1.20 4.43
C SER A 347 7.79 2.23 3.55
N ILE A 348 6.46 2.24 3.62
CA ILE A 348 5.61 3.20 2.90
C ILE A 348 6.06 4.64 3.19
N GLU A 349 6.41 4.96 4.44
CA GLU A 349 6.95 6.28 4.81
C GLU A 349 8.21 6.63 4.03
N ASN A 350 9.14 5.68 3.86
CA ASN A 350 10.37 5.90 3.12
C ASN A 350 10.13 5.99 1.60
N ILE A 351 9.14 5.29 1.05
CA ILE A 351 8.71 5.45 -0.34
C ILE A 351 8.19 6.87 -0.56
N HIS A 352 7.36 7.38 0.34
CA HIS A 352 6.83 8.74 0.28
C HIS A 352 7.93 9.82 0.39
N LYS A 353 9.03 9.59 1.11
CA LYS A 353 10.19 10.49 1.07
C LYS A 353 10.79 10.65 -0.34
N VAL A 354 10.57 9.68 -1.23
CA VAL A 354 10.98 9.74 -2.63
C VAL A 354 9.90 10.32 -3.51
N ILE A 355 8.69 9.74 -3.49
CA ILE A 355 7.64 10.06 -4.48
C ILE A 355 6.95 11.40 -4.21
N ASP A 356 6.80 11.82 -2.94
CA ASP A 356 6.17 13.09 -2.61
C ASP A 356 6.93 14.27 -3.20
N PRO A 357 8.24 14.49 -2.91
CA PRO A 357 8.97 15.61 -3.47
C PRO A 357 9.28 15.46 -4.97
N LEU A 358 9.25 14.23 -5.52
CA LEU A 358 9.53 13.99 -6.93
C LEU A 358 8.37 14.48 -7.81
N PHE A 359 7.13 14.11 -7.49
CA PHE A 359 5.96 14.47 -8.31
C PHE A 359 4.63 14.60 -7.54
N LEU A 360 4.43 13.86 -6.44
CA LEU A 360 3.11 13.73 -5.86
C LEU A 360 2.63 15.02 -5.17
N ASP A 361 3.54 15.76 -4.52
CA ASP A 361 3.23 17.07 -3.93
C ASP A 361 2.72 18.06 -4.99
N ASP A 362 3.39 18.12 -6.15
CA ASP A 362 3.03 19.01 -7.24
C ASP A 362 1.65 18.65 -7.82
N LEU A 363 1.35 17.34 -7.95
CA LEU A 363 0.05 16.87 -8.41
C LEU A 363 -1.06 17.18 -7.40
N LYS A 364 -0.82 16.98 -6.11
CA LYS A 364 -1.77 17.32 -5.04
C LYS A 364 -2.04 18.83 -5.01
N GLN A 365 -1.01 19.65 -5.19
CA GLN A 365 -1.14 21.10 -5.23
C GLN A 365 -1.97 21.55 -6.44
N GLU A 366 -1.69 21.02 -7.64
CA GLU A 366 -2.48 21.32 -8.85
C GLU A 366 -3.96 20.93 -8.68
N PHE A 367 -4.21 19.75 -8.12
CA PHE A 367 -5.58 19.32 -7.83
C PHE A 367 -6.27 20.25 -6.82
N PHE A 368 -5.56 20.67 -5.77
CA PHE A 368 -6.09 21.63 -4.81
C PHE A 368 -6.50 22.95 -5.49
N GLU A 369 -5.66 23.48 -6.40
CA GLU A 369 -5.97 24.69 -7.16
C GLU A 369 -7.21 24.52 -8.06
N ILE A 370 -7.36 23.35 -8.71
CA ILE A 370 -8.52 23.01 -9.52
C ILE A 370 -9.79 22.99 -8.65
N LYS A 371 -9.72 22.48 -7.43
CA LYS A 371 -10.87 22.44 -6.51
C LYS A 371 -11.38 23.84 -6.15
N GLN A 372 -10.52 24.86 -6.14
CA GLN A 372 -10.89 26.26 -5.85
C GLN A 372 -11.61 26.97 -6.99
N ILE A 373 -11.66 26.39 -8.20
CA ILE A 373 -12.33 26.99 -9.35
C ILE A 373 -13.84 27.03 -9.12
N THR A 374 -14.41 28.22 -9.10
CA THR A 374 -15.84 28.44 -8.83
C THR A 374 -16.73 28.21 -10.05
N VAL A 375 -16.20 28.48 -11.27
CA VAL A 375 -16.96 28.32 -12.53
C VAL A 375 -17.01 26.85 -12.92
N ARG A 376 -18.17 26.23 -12.79
CA ARG A 376 -18.39 24.80 -12.99
C ARG A 376 -17.81 24.26 -14.30
N LYS A 377 -18.17 24.87 -15.44
CA LYS A 377 -17.70 24.43 -16.76
C LYS A 377 -16.17 24.46 -16.88
N THR A 378 -15.50 25.44 -16.28
CA THR A 378 -14.06 25.57 -16.29
C THR A 378 -13.45 24.50 -15.37
N LYS A 379 -14.04 24.28 -14.19
CA LYS A 379 -13.62 23.24 -13.23
C LYS A 379 -13.70 21.85 -13.86
N ASP A 380 -14.83 21.51 -14.49
CA ASP A 380 -15.03 20.20 -15.13
C ASP A 380 -14.00 19.96 -16.25
N LYS A 381 -13.72 20.96 -17.06
CA LYS A 381 -12.67 20.88 -18.10
C LYS A 381 -11.29 20.66 -17.49
N ARG A 382 -10.94 21.40 -16.43
CA ARG A 382 -9.64 21.26 -15.75
C ARG A 382 -9.50 19.92 -15.04
N LEU A 383 -10.58 19.37 -14.45
CA LEU A 383 -10.61 18.04 -13.86
C LEU A 383 -10.36 16.95 -14.92
N GLU A 384 -10.96 17.11 -16.12
CA GLU A 384 -10.72 16.17 -17.23
C GLU A 384 -9.29 16.23 -17.75
N GLU A 385 -8.73 17.43 -17.94
CA GLU A 385 -7.33 17.64 -18.34
C GLU A 385 -6.37 17.05 -17.30
N PHE A 386 -6.64 17.27 -16.02
CA PHE A 386 -5.82 16.74 -14.92
C PHE A 386 -5.88 15.21 -14.84
N GLN A 387 -7.06 14.60 -14.98
CA GLN A 387 -7.20 13.16 -15.02
C GLN A 387 -6.45 12.54 -16.23
N ASN A 388 -6.51 13.18 -17.41
CA ASN A 388 -5.72 12.75 -18.57
C ASN A 388 -4.22 12.85 -18.28
N LYS A 389 -3.77 13.94 -17.64
CA LYS A 389 -2.38 14.09 -17.20
C LYS A 389 -1.94 12.93 -16.28
N LEU A 390 -2.76 12.53 -15.29
CA LEU A 390 -2.44 11.38 -14.42
C LEU A 390 -2.30 10.09 -15.23
N ALA A 391 -3.11 9.88 -16.24
CA ALA A 391 -3.10 8.70 -17.12
C ALA A 391 -1.90 8.66 -18.10
N GLU A 392 -1.28 9.80 -18.37
CA GLU A 392 -0.12 9.92 -19.27
C GLU A 392 1.23 9.76 -18.55
N LEU A 393 1.25 9.87 -17.21
CA LEU A 393 2.48 9.69 -16.43
C LEU A 393 2.98 8.25 -16.49
N THR A 394 4.28 8.07 -16.62
CA THR A 394 4.93 6.77 -16.66
C THR A 394 6.12 6.70 -15.71
N PHE A 395 6.33 5.56 -15.11
CA PHE A 395 7.28 5.37 -14.00
C PHE A 395 8.17 4.16 -14.26
N LEU A 396 9.46 4.29 -13.96
CA LEU A 396 10.43 3.19 -14.02
C LEU A 396 11.13 3.04 -12.67
N ASP A 397 11.11 1.83 -12.13
CA ASP A 397 12.01 1.42 -11.04
C ASP A 397 13.02 0.40 -11.60
N PRO A 398 14.30 0.79 -11.78
CA PRO A 398 15.32 -0.08 -12.36
C PRO A 398 15.97 -1.06 -11.37
N ALA A 399 15.40 -1.21 -10.19
CA ALA A 399 15.78 -2.22 -9.19
C ALA A 399 14.56 -2.49 -8.29
N CYS A 400 13.44 -2.89 -8.92
CA CYS A 400 12.13 -2.79 -8.28
C CYS A 400 11.88 -3.84 -7.19
N GLY A 401 12.73 -4.88 -7.06
CA GLY A 401 12.47 -5.96 -6.11
C GLY A 401 11.08 -6.53 -6.31
N SER A 402 10.35 -6.68 -5.24
CA SER A 402 8.93 -7.09 -5.22
C SER A 402 7.95 -5.96 -5.58
N GLY A 403 8.39 -4.86 -6.19
CA GLY A 403 7.55 -3.81 -6.77
C GLY A 403 6.99 -2.79 -5.78
N ASN A 404 7.55 -2.65 -4.58
CA ASN A 404 7.00 -1.79 -3.53
C ASN A 404 6.84 -0.32 -3.95
N PHE A 405 7.86 0.26 -4.61
CA PHE A 405 7.78 1.63 -5.13
C PHE A 405 6.70 1.77 -6.19
N LEU A 406 6.63 0.82 -7.14
CA LEU A 406 5.64 0.84 -8.22
C LEU A 406 4.22 0.72 -7.67
N THR A 407 4.02 -0.19 -6.72
CA THR A 407 2.72 -0.45 -6.09
C THR A 407 2.22 0.75 -5.30
N GLU A 408 3.07 1.34 -4.43
CA GLU A 408 2.67 2.52 -3.65
C GLU A 408 2.44 3.75 -4.52
N THR A 409 3.24 3.91 -5.59
CA THR A 409 3.02 4.97 -6.57
C THR A 409 1.69 4.81 -7.30
N TYR A 410 1.36 3.59 -7.72
CA TYR A 410 0.07 3.28 -8.32
C TYR A 410 -1.09 3.60 -7.37
N LEU A 411 -1.02 3.12 -6.12
CA LEU A 411 -2.04 3.38 -5.09
C LEU A 411 -2.22 4.89 -4.86
N SER A 412 -1.12 5.64 -4.76
CA SER A 412 -1.15 7.09 -4.55
C SER A 412 -1.81 7.84 -5.72
N LEU A 413 -1.49 7.46 -6.97
CA LEU A 413 -2.12 8.06 -8.15
C LEU A 413 -3.60 7.68 -8.27
N ARG A 414 -3.96 6.44 -8.00
CA ARG A 414 -5.35 5.98 -8.04
C ARG A 414 -6.21 6.64 -6.96
N ARG A 415 -5.68 6.83 -5.76
CA ARG A 415 -6.37 7.60 -4.70
C ARG A 415 -6.60 9.05 -5.14
N LEU A 416 -5.60 9.68 -5.77
CA LEU A 416 -5.76 11.03 -6.31
C LEU A 416 -6.79 11.07 -7.46
N GLU A 417 -6.77 10.07 -8.36
CA GLU A 417 -7.79 9.95 -9.41
C GLU A 417 -9.18 9.71 -8.84
N ASN A 418 -9.33 8.90 -7.79
CA ASN A 418 -10.61 8.70 -7.12
C ASN A 418 -11.15 10.01 -6.54
N GLU A 419 -10.30 10.88 -6.00
CA GLU A 419 -10.72 12.23 -5.57
C GLU A 419 -11.17 13.10 -6.77
N VAL A 420 -10.52 13.00 -7.93
CA VAL A 420 -10.97 13.67 -9.17
C VAL A 420 -12.33 13.14 -9.60
N ILE A 421 -12.53 11.82 -9.56
CA ILE A 421 -13.80 11.17 -9.90
C ILE A 421 -14.91 11.65 -8.95
N LYS A 422 -14.66 11.69 -7.64
CA LYS A 422 -15.60 12.26 -6.64
C LYS A 422 -16.02 13.68 -6.99
N GLU A 423 -15.07 14.56 -7.32
CA GLU A 423 -15.35 15.96 -7.71
C GLU A 423 -16.18 16.05 -9.00
N LYS A 424 -15.99 15.15 -9.95
CA LYS A 424 -16.79 15.07 -11.20
C LYS A 424 -18.22 14.59 -10.93
N VAL A 425 -18.40 13.54 -10.12
CA VAL A 425 -19.70 12.93 -9.81
C VAL A 425 -20.56 13.85 -8.94
N ASN A 426 -19.97 14.64 -8.04
CA ASN A 426 -20.67 15.58 -7.14
C ASN A 426 -21.52 16.66 -7.86
N GLY A 427 -21.73 16.57 -9.16
CA GLY A 427 -22.55 17.50 -9.94
C GLY A 427 -23.65 16.85 -10.77
N GLN A 428 -23.67 15.56 -10.97
CA GLN A 428 -24.69 14.91 -11.80
C GLN A 428 -24.94 13.48 -11.32
N MET A 429 -26.15 13.17 -10.83
CA MET A 429 -26.69 11.82 -10.88
C MET A 429 -26.97 11.51 -12.37
N THR A 430 -26.03 10.89 -13.06
CA THR A 430 -26.28 10.36 -14.39
C THR A 430 -27.00 9.03 -14.23
N LEU A 431 -28.32 9.04 -14.46
CA LEU A 431 -29.09 7.85 -14.82
C LEU A 431 -28.65 7.44 -16.24
N GLY A 432 -27.76 6.46 -16.35
CA GLY A 432 -27.31 5.91 -17.62
C GLY A 432 -26.07 5.04 -17.42
N GLU A 433 -25.75 4.19 -18.40
CA GLU A 433 -24.52 3.37 -18.41
C GLU A 433 -23.28 4.25 -18.16
N VAL A 434 -22.67 4.08 -17.02
CA VAL A 434 -21.44 4.79 -16.66
C VAL A 434 -20.29 4.11 -17.38
N LYS A 435 -19.72 4.76 -18.40
CA LYS A 435 -18.44 4.33 -18.98
C LYS A 435 -17.39 4.30 -17.88
N ASN A 436 -16.43 3.36 -18.00
CA ASN A 436 -15.33 3.23 -17.05
C ASN A 436 -14.70 4.62 -16.75
N PRO A 437 -14.79 5.12 -15.51
CA PRO A 437 -14.28 6.43 -15.15
C PRO A 437 -12.77 6.41 -14.89
N ILE A 438 -12.16 5.23 -14.81
CA ILE A 438 -10.76 5.01 -14.46
C ILE A 438 -9.87 5.18 -15.69
N LYS A 439 -8.84 6.00 -15.59
CA LYS A 439 -7.84 6.23 -16.64
C LYS A 439 -6.43 5.80 -16.23
N VAL A 440 -6.10 5.90 -14.95
CA VAL A 440 -4.81 5.44 -14.42
C VAL A 440 -4.77 3.92 -14.42
N SER A 441 -3.73 3.34 -15.01
CA SER A 441 -3.57 1.90 -15.22
C SER A 441 -2.21 1.41 -14.72
N ILE A 442 -2.14 0.15 -14.29
CA ILE A 442 -0.87 -0.51 -13.94
C ILE A 442 0.12 -0.58 -15.12
N GLN A 443 -0.34 -0.39 -16.35
CA GLN A 443 0.52 -0.33 -17.56
C GLN A 443 1.51 0.83 -17.56
N GLN A 444 1.29 1.87 -16.76
CA GLN A 444 2.15 3.04 -16.62
C GLN A 444 3.43 2.76 -15.81
N PHE A 445 3.49 1.59 -15.16
CA PHE A 445 4.53 1.23 -14.17
C PHE A 445 5.45 0.17 -14.72
N TYR A 446 6.73 0.54 -14.90
CA TYR A 446 7.78 -0.30 -15.46
C TYR A 446 8.78 -0.65 -14.36
N GLY A 447 9.26 -1.89 -14.37
CA GLY A 447 10.26 -2.38 -13.43
C GLY A 447 11.34 -3.21 -14.10
N ILE A 448 12.54 -3.21 -13.53
CA ILE A 448 13.60 -4.14 -13.87
C ILE A 448 14.05 -4.82 -12.58
N GLU A 449 14.07 -6.14 -12.59
CA GLU A 449 14.50 -6.93 -11.43
C GLU A 449 15.27 -8.17 -11.89
N ILE A 450 16.38 -8.47 -11.22
CA ILE A 450 17.24 -9.61 -11.58
C ILE A 450 16.68 -10.94 -11.06
N ASN A 451 15.85 -10.90 -10.03
CA ASN A 451 15.27 -12.07 -9.40
C ASN A 451 13.90 -12.37 -10.01
N ASP A 452 13.74 -13.49 -10.71
CA ASP A 452 12.51 -13.93 -11.38
C ASP A 452 11.32 -14.10 -10.40
N PHE A 453 11.63 -14.54 -9.18
CA PHE A 453 10.63 -14.66 -8.12
C PHE A 453 10.11 -13.29 -7.68
N ALA A 454 11.00 -12.32 -7.42
CA ALA A 454 10.60 -10.97 -7.06
C ALA A 454 9.79 -10.30 -8.17
N VAL A 455 10.11 -10.57 -9.45
CA VAL A 455 9.28 -10.16 -10.61
C VAL A 455 7.86 -10.70 -10.50
N THR A 456 7.69 -11.98 -10.19
CA THR A 456 6.37 -12.62 -10.06
C THR A 456 5.58 -12.03 -8.91
N VAL A 457 6.23 -11.82 -7.76
CA VAL A 457 5.62 -11.19 -6.58
C VAL A 457 5.21 -9.75 -6.88
N GLY A 458 6.07 -8.97 -7.51
CA GLY A 458 5.78 -7.57 -7.87
C GLY A 458 4.60 -7.42 -8.83
N LYS A 459 4.51 -8.32 -9.82
CA LYS A 459 3.34 -8.39 -10.71
C LYS A 459 2.06 -8.67 -9.93
N THR A 460 2.11 -9.63 -9.01
CA THR A 460 0.95 -9.99 -8.18
C THR A 460 0.55 -8.85 -7.24
N ALA A 461 1.51 -8.15 -6.65
CA ALA A 461 1.26 -6.99 -5.78
C ALA A 461 0.54 -5.86 -6.54
N LEU A 462 0.95 -5.56 -7.78
CA LEU A 462 0.28 -4.56 -8.62
C LEU A 462 -1.15 -4.98 -8.99
N TRP A 463 -1.41 -6.26 -9.24
CA TRP A 463 -2.78 -6.73 -9.49
C TRP A 463 -3.67 -6.64 -8.25
N ILE A 464 -3.14 -6.98 -7.08
CA ILE A 464 -3.85 -6.80 -5.80
C ILE A 464 -4.21 -5.32 -5.61
N ALA A 465 -3.25 -4.42 -5.87
CA ALA A 465 -3.47 -2.99 -5.78
C ALA A 465 -4.54 -2.49 -6.78
N GLU A 466 -4.54 -3.00 -8.01
CA GLU A 466 -5.55 -2.67 -9.03
C GLU A 466 -6.94 -3.10 -8.57
N SER A 467 -7.07 -4.32 -8.04
CA SER A 467 -8.33 -4.85 -7.51
C SER A 467 -8.87 -4.01 -6.36
N GLN A 468 -8.02 -3.67 -5.38
CA GLN A 468 -8.44 -2.84 -4.24
C GLN A 468 -8.89 -1.43 -4.68
N MET A 469 -8.15 -0.81 -5.61
CA MET A 469 -8.50 0.51 -6.12
C MET A 469 -9.77 0.50 -6.98
N LEU A 470 -10.05 -0.61 -7.67
CA LEU A 470 -11.32 -0.81 -8.38
C LEU A 470 -12.49 -0.86 -7.40
N ASP A 471 -12.38 -1.64 -6.33
CA ASP A 471 -13.41 -1.72 -5.28
C ASP A 471 -13.66 -0.35 -4.62
N GLU A 472 -12.58 0.41 -4.38
CA GLU A 472 -12.71 1.78 -3.87
C GLU A 472 -13.46 2.67 -4.86
N THR A 473 -13.16 2.60 -6.17
CA THR A 473 -13.87 3.38 -7.20
C THR A 473 -15.34 2.98 -7.30
N LYS A 474 -15.67 1.68 -7.19
CA LYS A 474 -17.07 1.18 -7.18
C LYS A 474 -17.88 1.77 -6.03
N SER A 475 -17.24 2.04 -4.90
CA SER A 475 -17.90 2.70 -3.76
C SER A 475 -18.23 4.19 -4.03
N ILE A 476 -17.54 4.81 -4.98
CA ILE A 476 -17.71 6.23 -5.35
C ILE A 476 -18.76 6.41 -6.47
N VAL A 477 -18.76 5.48 -7.45
CA VAL A 477 -19.60 5.58 -8.66
C VAL A 477 -20.63 4.47 -8.65
N TYR A 478 -21.91 4.83 -8.49
CA TYR A 478 -23.02 3.88 -8.47
C TYR A 478 -23.32 3.36 -9.90
N GLY A 479 -23.50 2.06 -10.07
CA GLY A 479 -23.86 1.46 -11.37
C GLY A 479 -22.67 1.22 -12.32
N PHE A 480 -21.48 1.15 -11.78
CA PHE A 480 -20.29 0.72 -12.50
C PHE A 480 -20.38 -0.77 -12.84
N ASP A 481 -20.26 -1.11 -14.11
CA ASP A 481 -20.48 -2.46 -14.63
C ASP A 481 -19.43 -3.45 -14.09
N ASP A 482 -19.92 -4.64 -13.63
CA ASP A 482 -19.07 -5.69 -13.04
C ASP A 482 -18.20 -6.44 -14.06
N ASP A 483 -18.38 -6.21 -15.37
CA ASP A 483 -17.63 -6.89 -16.43
C ASP A 483 -16.14 -6.44 -16.53
N PHE A 484 -15.71 -5.56 -15.66
CA PHE A 484 -14.33 -5.11 -15.58
C PHE A 484 -13.50 -6.03 -14.68
N LEU A 485 -13.13 -7.19 -15.19
CA LEU A 485 -12.11 -8.03 -14.54
C LEU A 485 -10.75 -7.31 -14.59
N PRO A 486 -10.11 -7.06 -13.43
CA PRO A 486 -8.92 -6.22 -13.34
C PRO A 486 -7.68 -6.80 -14.03
N LEU A 487 -7.69 -8.06 -14.43
CA LEU A 487 -6.50 -8.77 -14.85
C LEU A 487 -6.31 -8.71 -16.36
N LYS A 488 -6.21 -7.52 -16.95
CA LYS A 488 -5.65 -7.39 -18.29
C LYS A 488 -4.13 -7.43 -18.21
N THR A 489 -3.55 -8.36 -18.94
CA THR A 489 -2.15 -8.75 -19.10
C THR A 489 -1.22 -7.58 -19.32
N TYR A 490 -0.71 -6.87 -18.35
CA TYR A 490 0.41 -5.93 -18.69
C TYR A 490 0.99 -5.30 -17.45
N VAL A 491 1.70 -6.11 -16.65
CA VAL A 491 2.63 -5.54 -15.69
C VAL A 491 4.00 -5.53 -16.37
N ASN A 492 4.53 -4.34 -16.61
CA ASN A 492 5.78 -4.13 -17.34
C ASN A 492 7.00 -4.30 -16.42
N ILE A 493 7.07 -5.42 -15.67
CA ILE A 493 8.28 -5.78 -14.91
C ILE A 493 9.06 -6.81 -15.71
N THR A 494 10.29 -6.43 -16.06
CA THR A 494 11.23 -7.21 -16.88
C THR A 494 12.27 -7.87 -15.97
N GLU A 495 12.45 -9.19 -16.13
CA GLU A 495 13.55 -9.91 -15.49
C GLU A 495 14.88 -9.59 -16.17
N GLY A 496 15.88 -9.23 -15.37
CA GLY A 496 17.26 -9.09 -15.84
C GLY A 496 18.08 -8.07 -15.07
N ASN A 497 19.37 -8.01 -15.41
CA ASN A 497 20.29 -7.07 -14.79
C ASN A 497 20.10 -5.65 -15.35
N ALA A 498 19.59 -4.74 -14.51
CA ALA A 498 19.32 -3.36 -14.90
C ALA A 498 20.55 -2.60 -15.41
N LEU A 499 21.75 -2.97 -15.00
CA LEU A 499 22.98 -2.33 -15.49
C LEU A 499 23.37 -2.82 -16.90
N GLN A 500 22.94 -4.01 -17.31
CA GLN A 500 23.22 -4.60 -18.63
C GLN A 500 22.11 -4.34 -19.65
N ILE A 501 20.82 -4.39 -19.23
CA ILE A 501 19.67 -4.14 -20.11
C ILE A 501 19.68 -2.69 -20.60
N ASP A 502 19.41 -2.45 -21.88
CA ASP A 502 19.06 -1.11 -22.36
C ASP A 502 17.64 -0.75 -21.90
N TRP A 503 17.52 0.31 -21.08
CA TRP A 503 16.24 0.75 -20.54
C TRP A 503 15.25 1.19 -21.61
N ASN A 504 15.72 1.59 -22.81
CA ASN A 504 14.83 1.88 -23.95
C ASN A 504 14.07 0.64 -24.45
N ASN A 505 14.58 -0.57 -24.18
CA ASN A 505 13.87 -1.82 -24.52
C ASN A 505 12.77 -2.13 -23.50
N VAL A 506 12.80 -1.52 -22.32
CA VAL A 506 11.77 -1.65 -21.26
C VAL A 506 10.73 -0.54 -21.43
N VAL A 507 11.17 0.70 -21.51
CA VAL A 507 10.34 1.87 -21.79
C VAL A 507 11.16 2.91 -22.56
N PRO A 508 10.68 3.36 -23.73
CA PRO A 508 11.38 4.41 -24.49
C PRO A 508 11.48 5.72 -23.69
N ALA A 509 12.66 6.32 -23.66
CA ALA A 509 12.88 7.55 -22.89
C ALA A 509 11.87 8.68 -23.18
N PRO A 510 11.40 8.92 -24.43
CA PRO A 510 10.38 9.95 -24.68
C PRO A 510 8.99 9.67 -24.05
N GLN A 511 8.72 8.42 -23.67
CA GLN A 511 7.47 8.03 -23.05
C GLN A 511 7.55 8.02 -21.51
N LEU A 512 8.76 8.14 -20.93
CA LEU A 512 8.98 8.03 -19.49
C LEU A 512 8.91 9.39 -18.82
N SER A 513 8.18 9.47 -17.71
CA SER A 513 8.06 10.69 -16.89
C SER A 513 9.04 10.69 -15.72
N TYR A 514 9.12 9.59 -14.98
CA TYR A 514 9.88 9.51 -13.73
C TYR A 514 10.66 8.20 -13.60
N ILE A 515 11.86 8.29 -12.99
CA ILE A 515 12.64 7.14 -12.53
C ILE A 515 12.76 7.25 -11.02
N MET A 516 12.50 6.16 -10.32
CA MET A 516 12.58 6.12 -8.86
C MET A 516 12.99 4.72 -8.40
N GLY A 517 13.53 4.61 -7.20
CA GLY A 517 13.82 3.30 -6.64
C GLY A 517 14.86 3.31 -5.53
N ASN A 518 15.11 2.11 -5.03
CA ASN A 518 16.11 1.84 -3.99
C ASN A 518 17.13 0.80 -4.50
N PRO A 519 18.09 1.22 -5.35
CA PRO A 519 19.10 0.31 -5.89
C PRO A 519 19.93 -0.36 -4.80
N PRO A 520 20.54 -1.54 -5.05
CA PRO A 520 21.24 -2.30 -4.04
C PRO A 520 22.47 -1.58 -3.46
N PHE A 521 22.60 -1.62 -2.13
CA PHE A 521 23.70 -1.03 -1.38
C PHE A 521 24.83 -2.03 -1.18
N VAL A 522 25.79 -2.04 -2.08
CA VAL A 522 27.00 -2.86 -1.93
C VAL A 522 28.22 -1.94 -1.94
N GLY A 523 28.95 -1.91 -0.84
CA GLY A 523 30.19 -1.11 -0.72
C GLY A 523 31.23 -1.58 -1.73
N ALA A 524 32.06 -0.65 -2.22
CA ALA A 524 33.05 -0.90 -3.27
C ALA A 524 33.96 -2.12 -3.01
N SER A 525 34.36 -2.35 -1.76
CA SER A 525 35.20 -3.49 -1.36
C SER A 525 34.44 -4.83 -1.33
N MET A 526 33.13 -4.80 -1.15
CA MET A 526 32.27 -5.96 -0.95
C MET A 526 31.64 -6.50 -2.26
N MET A 527 31.74 -5.72 -3.36
CA MET A 527 31.20 -6.15 -4.66
C MET A 527 31.83 -7.46 -5.14
N SER A 528 30.99 -8.34 -5.72
CA SER A 528 31.43 -9.51 -6.45
C SER A 528 32.25 -9.12 -7.69
N GLN A 529 32.89 -10.11 -8.34
CA GLN A 529 33.63 -9.84 -9.59
C GLN A 529 32.69 -9.39 -10.71
N GLU A 530 31.49 -9.96 -10.79
CA GLU A 530 30.47 -9.60 -11.75
C GLU A 530 29.95 -8.19 -11.53
N GLN A 531 29.61 -7.85 -10.28
CA GLN A 531 29.17 -6.50 -9.90
C GLN A 531 30.24 -5.46 -10.21
N LYS A 532 31.52 -5.77 -9.94
CA LYS A 532 32.64 -4.88 -10.28
C LYS A 532 32.76 -4.68 -11.79
N LYS A 533 32.58 -5.75 -12.58
CA LYS A 533 32.61 -5.67 -14.04
C LYS A 533 31.48 -4.75 -14.55
N ASP A 534 30.25 -4.99 -14.15
CA ASP A 534 29.09 -4.21 -14.56
C ASP A 534 29.24 -2.73 -14.22
N ALA A 535 29.67 -2.42 -12.99
CA ALA A 535 29.88 -1.04 -12.55
C ALA A 535 31.02 -0.35 -13.33
N LEU A 536 32.15 -1.03 -13.54
CA LEU A 536 33.29 -0.47 -14.26
C LEU A 536 33.01 -0.23 -15.74
N GLU A 537 32.18 -1.06 -16.40
CA GLU A 537 31.73 -0.82 -17.77
C GLU A 537 30.97 0.52 -17.89
N LEU A 538 30.14 0.85 -16.90
CA LEU A 538 29.41 2.12 -16.88
C LEU A 538 30.30 3.32 -16.51
N TYR A 539 31.18 3.14 -15.55
CA TYR A 539 32.08 4.22 -15.12
C TYR A 539 33.15 4.57 -16.18
N GLY A 540 33.55 3.60 -17.01
CA GLY A 540 34.56 3.81 -18.04
C GLY A 540 35.87 4.31 -17.46
N ASN A 541 36.42 5.42 -18.01
CA ASN A 541 37.71 5.98 -17.63
C ASN A 541 37.67 6.93 -16.41
N VAL A 542 36.70 6.78 -15.51
CA VAL A 542 36.60 7.59 -14.29
C VAL A 542 37.81 7.28 -13.37
N LYS A 543 38.56 8.31 -13.00
CA LYS A 543 39.64 8.18 -12.00
C LYS A 543 39.01 7.70 -10.67
N ARG A 544 39.63 6.72 -10.02
CA ARG A 544 39.17 6.13 -8.78
C ARG A 544 37.75 5.47 -8.87
N ALA A 545 37.31 5.03 -10.05
CA ALA A 545 36.05 4.33 -10.24
C ALA A 545 35.87 3.14 -9.28
N LYS A 546 36.99 2.49 -8.88
CA LYS A 546 36.98 1.35 -7.94
C LYS A 546 36.59 1.72 -6.49
N SER A 547 36.54 3.00 -6.14
CA SER A 547 36.10 3.46 -4.81
C SER A 547 34.62 3.78 -4.75
N ILE A 548 33.90 3.76 -5.86
CA ILE A 548 32.47 4.05 -5.93
C ILE A 548 31.67 2.80 -5.55
N ASP A 549 30.72 2.94 -4.63
CA ASP A 549 29.80 1.89 -4.27
C ASP A 549 28.89 1.48 -5.44
N TYR A 550 28.37 0.27 -5.39
CA TYR A 550 27.60 -0.32 -6.49
C TYR A 550 26.40 0.54 -6.92
N VAL A 551 25.72 1.17 -5.96
CA VAL A 551 24.59 2.09 -6.22
C VAL A 551 24.95 3.23 -7.19
N GLY A 552 26.21 3.68 -7.22
CA GLY A 552 26.68 4.72 -8.13
C GLY A 552 26.51 4.34 -9.61
N ALA A 553 26.49 3.06 -9.94
CA ALA A 553 26.27 2.59 -11.31
C ALA A 553 24.86 2.97 -11.83
N TRP A 554 23.83 2.93 -10.98
CA TRP A 554 22.47 3.40 -11.32
C TRP A 554 22.44 4.89 -11.63
N TYR A 555 23.18 5.72 -10.87
CA TYR A 555 23.31 7.15 -11.18
C TYR A 555 23.92 7.41 -12.55
N TYR A 556 24.98 6.68 -12.91
CA TYR A 556 25.59 6.80 -14.24
C TYR A 556 24.67 6.34 -15.35
N LYS A 557 23.99 5.22 -15.16
CA LYS A 557 23.05 4.69 -16.15
C LYS A 557 21.85 5.60 -16.35
N ALA A 558 21.26 6.08 -15.25
CA ALA A 558 20.18 7.05 -15.29
C ALA A 558 20.63 8.37 -15.93
N ALA A 559 21.80 8.90 -15.55
CA ALA A 559 22.36 10.12 -16.13
C ALA A 559 22.51 10.05 -17.64
N LYS A 560 22.96 8.89 -18.16
CA LYS A 560 23.08 8.66 -19.59
C LYS A 560 21.70 8.57 -20.26
N PHE A 561 20.75 7.89 -19.64
CA PHE A 561 19.42 7.63 -20.17
C PHE A 561 18.55 8.89 -20.26
N ILE A 562 18.63 9.78 -19.26
CA ILE A 562 17.77 10.97 -19.18
C ILE A 562 18.25 12.17 -19.98
N GLN A 563 19.36 12.04 -20.75
CA GLN A 563 19.89 13.14 -21.54
C GLN A 563 18.87 13.61 -22.60
N ASN A 564 18.71 14.93 -22.69
CA ASN A 564 17.75 15.57 -23.62
C ASN A 564 16.28 15.18 -23.41
N THR A 565 15.92 14.77 -22.19
CA THR A 565 14.54 14.45 -21.80
C THR A 565 14.06 15.36 -20.68
N CYS A 566 12.79 15.27 -20.33
CA CYS A 566 12.20 15.92 -19.15
C CYS A 566 12.08 14.97 -17.96
N ILE A 567 12.71 13.79 -18.02
CA ILE A 567 12.63 12.78 -16.95
C ILE A 567 13.26 13.33 -15.67
N GLU A 568 12.53 13.25 -14.58
CA GLU A 568 13.06 13.47 -13.23
C GLU A 568 13.32 12.11 -12.57
N THR A 569 14.45 12.02 -11.86
CA THR A 569 14.91 10.76 -11.24
C THR A 569 15.16 10.96 -9.76
N ALA A 570 14.82 9.97 -8.92
CA ALA A 570 15.17 9.98 -7.51
C ALA A 570 15.56 8.58 -7.01
N PHE A 571 16.73 8.50 -6.37
CA PHE A 571 17.21 7.25 -5.80
C PHE A 571 17.50 7.37 -4.31
N VAL A 572 17.20 6.28 -3.60
CA VAL A 572 17.72 6.04 -2.26
C VAL A 572 19.13 5.51 -2.38
N SER A 573 20.01 5.93 -1.49
CA SER A 573 21.43 5.54 -1.53
C SER A 573 22.04 5.56 -0.13
N THR A 574 23.14 4.86 0.04
CA THR A 574 23.97 5.05 1.24
C THR A 574 24.55 6.46 1.27
N ASN A 575 24.71 7.03 2.44
CA ASN A 575 25.27 8.38 2.61
C ASN A 575 26.74 8.49 2.15
N SER A 576 27.43 7.37 1.94
CA SER A 576 28.80 7.31 1.41
C SER A 576 28.97 8.04 0.08
N ILE A 577 27.92 8.09 -0.78
CA ILE A 577 27.99 8.81 -2.06
C ILE A 577 28.00 10.34 -1.92
N THR A 578 27.72 10.86 -0.75
CA THR A 578 27.72 12.29 -0.41
C THR A 578 28.83 12.67 0.56
N GLN A 579 29.70 11.71 0.93
CA GLN A 579 30.75 11.89 1.91
C GLN A 579 32.06 11.22 1.47
N GLY A 580 33.17 11.77 1.92
CA GLY A 580 34.49 11.15 1.77
C GLY A 580 35.00 11.05 0.32
N GLU A 581 35.69 9.95 0.02
CA GLU A 581 36.45 9.76 -1.23
C GLU A 581 35.59 9.46 -2.46
N GLN A 582 34.32 9.11 -2.28
CA GLN A 582 33.42 8.75 -3.38
C GLN A 582 32.79 9.97 -4.07
N VAL A 583 32.72 11.10 -3.40
CA VAL A 583 32.01 12.28 -3.90
C VAL A 583 32.63 12.80 -5.21
N GLU A 584 33.95 12.98 -5.25
CA GLU A 584 34.63 13.47 -6.45
C GLU A 584 34.44 12.50 -7.65
N PRO A 585 34.81 11.22 -7.58
CA PRO A 585 34.74 10.32 -8.73
C PRO A 585 33.29 10.08 -9.21
N LEU A 586 32.30 10.12 -8.33
CA LEU A 586 30.91 9.95 -8.71
C LEU A 586 30.34 11.24 -9.33
N TRP A 587 30.44 12.37 -8.62
CA TRP A 587 29.68 13.57 -8.97
C TRP A 587 30.36 14.49 -9.97
N ASP A 588 31.69 14.48 -10.10
CA ASP A 588 32.40 15.37 -11.05
C ASP A 588 31.87 15.12 -12.48
N ARG A 589 31.79 13.87 -12.89
CA ARG A 589 31.31 13.52 -14.22
C ARG A 589 29.81 13.75 -14.37
N LEU A 590 29.02 13.38 -13.36
CA LEU A 590 27.56 13.56 -13.38
C LEU A 590 27.19 15.04 -13.55
N LEU A 591 27.88 15.93 -12.87
CA LEU A 591 27.59 17.38 -12.92
C LEU A 591 28.24 18.09 -14.13
N ARG A 592 29.45 17.71 -14.57
CA ARG A 592 30.15 18.40 -15.63
C ARG A 592 29.87 17.85 -17.01
N GLU A 593 29.89 16.53 -17.19
CA GLU A 593 29.66 15.89 -18.50
C GLU A 593 28.16 15.73 -18.76
N TYR A 594 27.42 15.09 -17.82
CA TYR A 594 25.99 14.86 -17.97
C TYR A 594 25.14 16.06 -17.57
N LYS A 595 25.74 17.12 -16.98
CA LYS A 595 25.06 18.37 -16.60
C LYS A 595 23.84 18.15 -15.72
N LEU A 596 23.88 17.17 -14.82
CA LEU A 596 22.79 16.90 -13.91
C LEU A 596 22.52 18.07 -12.95
N HIS A 597 21.28 18.25 -12.63
CA HIS A 597 20.81 19.20 -11.62
C HIS A 597 20.16 18.43 -10.46
N ILE A 598 20.64 18.65 -9.24
CA ILE A 598 19.96 18.12 -8.05
C ILE A 598 18.77 19.03 -7.76
N ASN A 599 17.57 18.45 -7.73
CA ASN A 599 16.30 19.13 -7.55
C ASN A 599 15.83 19.11 -6.10
N PHE A 600 15.97 17.96 -5.43
CA PHE A 600 15.75 17.83 -4.00
C PHE A 600 16.69 16.80 -3.38
N ALA A 601 16.83 16.85 -2.05
CA ALA A 601 17.58 15.87 -1.32
C ALA A 601 17.06 15.70 0.11
N TRP A 602 17.14 14.47 0.62
CA TRP A 602 17.09 14.18 2.04
C TRP A 602 18.53 14.00 2.54
N ARG A 603 18.90 14.75 3.57
CA ARG A 603 20.17 14.56 4.27
C ARG A 603 20.19 13.20 4.94
N THR A 604 21.34 12.83 5.49
CA THR A 604 21.52 11.53 6.13
C THR A 604 20.47 11.26 7.20
N PHE A 605 19.73 10.17 7.02
CA PHE A 605 18.77 9.67 7.99
C PHE A 605 18.97 8.17 8.21
N LYS A 606 18.44 7.67 9.32
CA LYS A 606 18.50 6.23 9.60
C LYS A 606 17.44 5.50 8.77
N TRP A 607 17.88 4.54 7.97
CA TRP A 607 16.98 3.62 7.29
C TRP A 607 16.49 2.61 8.30
N ASN A 608 15.26 2.74 8.75
CA ASN A 608 14.63 1.78 9.64
C ASN A 608 14.21 0.57 8.81
N SER A 609 15.05 -0.48 8.82
CA SER A 609 14.54 -1.81 8.52
C SER A 609 13.99 -2.35 9.82
N GLU A 610 12.77 -2.86 9.82
CA GLU A 610 12.08 -3.40 11.01
C GLU A 610 12.68 -4.72 11.52
N ALA A 611 13.86 -5.10 11.03
CA ALA A 611 14.61 -6.25 11.50
C ALA A 611 15.22 -5.98 12.88
N LYS A 612 14.81 -6.76 13.85
CA LYS A 612 15.46 -6.83 15.18
C LYS A 612 16.96 -7.06 14.98
N GLU A 613 17.79 -6.14 15.49
CA GLU A 613 19.25 -6.30 15.68
C GLU A 613 20.19 -6.21 14.45
N LYS A 614 19.99 -5.33 13.47
CA LYS A 614 21.08 -4.97 12.53
C LYS A 614 21.44 -3.48 12.60
N ALA A 615 22.74 -3.20 12.40
CA ALA A 615 23.27 -1.84 12.35
C ALA A 615 22.45 -1.00 11.37
N ALA A 616 21.86 0.11 11.85
CA ALA A 616 21.09 1.02 11.02
C ALA A 616 21.94 1.54 9.87
N VAL A 617 21.49 1.33 8.63
CA VAL A 617 22.15 1.91 7.44
C VAL A 617 21.78 3.38 7.37
N HIS A 618 22.78 4.23 7.18
CA HIS A 618 22.56 5.65 6.97
C HIS A 618 22.36 5.92 5.49
N CYS A 619 21.18 6.42 5.14
CA CYS A 619 20.76 6.68 3.77
C CYS A 619 20.61 8.18 3.48
N VAL A 620 20.66 8.49 2.20
CA VAL A 620 20.28 9.77 1.60
C VAL A 620 19.31 9.49 0.46
N ILE A 621 18.47 10.48 0.12
CA ILE A 621 17.65 10.44 -1.09
C ILE A 621 18.07 11.64 -1.94
N ILE A 622 18.30 11.41 -3.23
CA ILE A 622 18.72 12.47 -4.15
C ILE A 622 17.84 12.44 -5.38
N GLY A 623 17.09 13.52 -5.57
CA GLY A 623 16.30 13.77 -6.77
C GLY A 623 17.06 14.67 -7.75
N PHE A 624 17.14 14.26 -9.03
CA PHE A 624 17.91 14.96 -10.05
C PHE A 624 17.28 14.86 -11.45
N SER A 625 17.71 15.70 -12.37
CA SER A 625 17.29 15.71 -13.77
C SER A 625 18.41 16.14 -14.70
N GLY A 626 18.31 15.79 -15.98
CA GLY A 626 19.26 16.22 -17.02
C GLY A 626 19.04 17.67 -17.46
N ASN A 627 17.82 18.18 -17.34
CA ASN A 627 17.48 19.57 -17.64
C ASN A 627 17.21 20.35 -16.35
N LYS A 628 17.46 21.65 -16.38
CA LYS A 628 17.12 22.53 -15.28
C LYS A 628 15.59 22.61 -15.14
N VAL A 629 15.07 22.04 -14.08
CA VAL A 629 13.64 22.15 -13.74
C VAL A 629 13.38 23.48 -13.10
N ASN A 630 12.33 24.18 -13.54
CA ASN A 630 11.93 25.48 -12.98
C ASN A 630 11.11 25.29 -11.69
N LYS A 631 11.65 24.50 -10.76
CA LYS A 631 11.09 24.25 -9.43
C LYS A 631 12.02 24.77 -8.36
N GLN A 632 11.47 25.17 -7.23
CA GLN A 632 12.24 25.55 -6.05
C GLN A 632 12.90 24.28 -5.47
N LYS A 633 14.22 24.33 -5.25
CA LYS A 633 14.97 23.18 -4.74
C LYS A 633 14.69 22.98 -3.26
N LYS A 634 14.54 21.72 -2.86
CA LYS A 634 14.12 21.29 -1.52
C LYS A 634 15.23 20.47 -0.87
N ILE A 635 15.64 20.82 0.36
CA ILE A 635 16.46 19.96 1.21
C ILE A 635 15.66 19.64 2.47
N TYR A 636 15.57 18.36 2.79
CA TYR A 636 15.04 17.86 4.05
C TYR A 636 16.20 17.49 4.95
N ASP A 637 16.20 18.03 6.17
CA ASP A 637 17.25 17.79 7.15
C ASP A 637 17.03 16.50 7.97
N GLU A 638 17.88 16.26 8.96
CA GLU A 638 17.83 15.07 9.82
C GLU A 638 16.55 15.01 10.68
N ASN A 639 15.89 16.14 10.89
CA ASN A 639 14.62 16.25 11.63
C ASN A 639 13.40 16.22 10.69
N SER A 640 13.60 15.97 9.39
CA SER A 640 12.59 16.05 8.33
C SER A 640 12.03 17.46 8.09
N GLU A 641 12.75 18.50 8.52
CA GLU A 641 12.37 19.88 8.24
C GLU A 641 12.76 20.28 6.81
N LEU A 642 11.80 20.90 6.11
CA LEU A 642 11.97 21.34 4.73
C LEU A 642 12.65 22.71 4.63
N HIS A 643 13.75 22.76 3.91
CA HIS A 643 14.48 23.98 3.59
C HIS A 643 14.48 24.25 2.09
N TYR A 644 14.07 25.46 1.68
CA TYR A 644 14.13 25.89 0.29
C TYR A 644 15.48 26.56 0.00
N VAL A 645 16.17 26.08 -1.03
CA VAL A 645 17.53 26.53 -1.36
C VAL A 645 17.65 26.88 -2.86
N LYS A 646 18.67 27.68 -3.20
CA LYS A 646 18.93 28.03 -4.60
C LYS A 646 19.68 26.93 -5.35
N ASN A 647 20.60 26.26 -4.71
CA ASN A 647 21.40 25.18 -5.27
C ASN A 647 21.64 24.10 -4.22
N ILE A 648 21.80 22.86 -4.68
CA ILE A 648 22.20 21.72 -3.87
C ILE A 648 23.50 21.18 -4.45
N ASN A 649 24.52 21.06 -3.63
CA ASN A 649 25.78 20.45 -4.03
C ASN A 649 25.83 18.95 -3.64
N PRO A 650 26.82 18.17 -4.11
CA PRO A 650 26.94 16.75 -3.80
C PRO A 650 27.07 16.39 -2.31
N TYR A 651 27.44 17.34 -1.47
CA TYR A 651 27.51 17.14 -0.01
C TYR A 651 26.16 17.43 0.69
N LEU A 652 25.13 17.78 -0.09
CA LEU A 652 23.78 18.12 0.37
C LEU A 652 23.75 19.31 1.34
N ILE A 653 24.54 20.34 0.99
CA ILE A 653 24.64 21.58 1.74
C ILE A 653 24.13 22.74 0.88
#